data_783e30edf252737200bc5b628241a94f
#
_entry.id   783e30edf252737200bc5b628241a94f
#
_cell.length_a   1.000
_cell.length_b   1.000
_cell.length_c   1.000
_cell.angle_alpha   90.00
_cell.angle_beta   90.00
_cell.angle_gamma   90.00
#
_symmetry.space_group_name_H-M   'P 1'
#
loop_
_entity.id
_entity.type
_entity.pdbx_description
1 polymer ?
#
loop_
_entity_poly.entity_id
_entity_poly.type
_entity_poly.pdbx_seq_one_letter_code
_entity_poly.pdbx_strand_id
1 'polypeptide(L)'
;MRPLLGLALVSVWVSPAAALTLHQYSNLALSSAGDRIAAVESDSEPNASEKPAERVVVRDSRTGNVIAAMPTCAGCRYSGLTFAPDGRLLAVMKDKDSTRLLLFANGQTSTLASFKGIAQAPSFSPDGATIAVLATFHARKEAGATQAGVRQVGEIGEENDEQRIAVVPIAGGELRPVTPADRYFYEYDWTPDGRGFVTTSAQGNGDNNWWIATIDHVDLASGALTRLAAPKAQVNFPRVSPDGRTVAFISGLMSDFGSVGGDVYTVPIGGGATTDVTPGYRGTFTSLTWDKNGLTGSALVGDQMKIVPIDPVRGPQAALWSNAVTISSGDAKFARSADARTYATVVQDFEHAPAIYAGSAAGLHKVTRDNDAWQPIVQAKSVIWTNQGFTAQGWLLVPRNAPASEGPMIVNVHGGPSAASTPTFVWESWRADLANAGYYQFLPNPRGSYGQGEAFTRANMRDFGGGDLRDILAGIDAVEKIAPVDDSRLGLIGHSYGGFMSMWTNTQTNRFKAIVAGAGLSNWISYYGTNGIDQWMIPFLGKTVYEDPAPYWAMSAIRTIKNAHTPTFIYVGERDIEVPPTQSIEYWHALKAMNVPASLVIYPDEGHSIRAPEHMLDIRKRTVAWFDHYLGRSETKPAP
;
A
#
# COMPACT_ATOMS: atom_id res chain seq x y z
N MET A 1 -42.51 7.01 -69.59
CA MET A 1 -42.05 5.97 -68.66
C MET A 1 -40.57 6.22 -68.35
N ARG A 2 -40.24 6.70 -67.18
CA ARG A 2 -38.87 6.86 -66.66
C ARG A 2 -38.75 5.90 -65.46
N PRO A 3 -37.66 5.11 -65.32
CA PRO A 3 -37.46 4.26 -64.17
C PRO A 3 -36.91 5.07 -62.99
N LEU A 4 -37.50 4.94 -61.82
CA LEU A 4 -36.96 5.40 -60.53
C LEU A 4 -35.83 4.45 -60.09
N LEU A 5 -34.61 4.99 -59.99
CA LEU A 5 -33.53 4.31 -59.26
C LEU A 5 -33.75 4.50 -57.76
N GLY A 6 -34.00 3.40 -57.06
CA GLY A 6 -33.98 3.37 -55.58
C GLY A 6 -32.55 3.33 -55.07
N LEU A 7 -32.10 4.36 -54.31
CA LEU A 7 -30.90 4.33 -53.52
C LEU A 7 -31.15 3.47 -52.27
N ALA A 8 -30.46 2.33 -52.16
CA ALA A 8 -30.41 1.57 -50.91
C ALA A 8 -29.38 2.22 -49.97
N LEU A 9 -29.84 2.81 -48.87
CA LEU A 9 -29.00 3.24 -47.75
C LEU A 9 -28.53 2.00 -46.99
N VAL A 10 -27.25 1.66 -47.16
CA VAL A 10 -26.58 0.69 -46.32
C VAL A 10 -26.19 1.39 -45.00
N SER A 11 -26.97 1.15 -43.95
CA SER A 11 -26.62 1.58 -42.61
C SER A 11 -25.47 0.69 -42.10
N VAL A 12 -24.26 1.22 -42.07
CA VAL A 12 -23.12 0.61 -41.39
C VAL A 12 -23.35 0.77 -39.89
N TRP A 13 -23.74 -0.31 -39.26
CA TRP A 13 -23.74 -0.40 -37.80
C TRP A 13 -22.28 -0.45 -37.34
N VAL A 14 -21.74 0.67 -36.90
CA VAL A 14 -20.50 0.69 -36.15
C VAL A 14 -20.86 0.17 -34.75
N SER A 15 -20.51 -1.08 -34.45
CA SER A 15 -20.54 -1.58 -33.09
C SER A 15 -19.69 -0.65 -32.24
N PRO A 16 -20.18 -0.18 -31.08
CA PRO A 16 -19.34 0.56 -30.15
C PRO A 16 -18.14 -0.33 -29.83
N ALA A 17 -16.93 0.20 -29.98
CA ALA A 17 -15.73 -0.47 -29.54
C ALA A 17 -15.94 -0.80 -28.06
N ALA A 18 -15.79 -2.08 -27.68
CA ALA A 18 -15.85 -2.47 -26.29
C ALA A 18 -14.87 -1.61 -25.47
N ALA A 19 -15.33 -1.05 -24.37
CA ALA A 19 -14.46 -0.28 -23.50
C ALA A 19 -13.27 -1.17 -23.11
N LEU A 20 -12.05 -0.62 -23.21
CA LEU A 20 -10.84 -1.36 -22.86
C LEU A 20 -10.82 -1.59 -21.34
N THR A 21 -10.84 -2.84 -20.88
CA THR A 21 -10.73 -3.22 -19.47
C THR A 21 -9.29 -3.34 -19.06
N LEU A 22 -8.95 -3.00 -17.80
CA LEU A 22 -7.64 -3.24 -17.23
C LEU A 22 -7.64 -4.56 -16.46
N HIS A 23 -6.82 -5.51 -16.93
CA HIS A 23 -6.64 -6.78 -16.25
C HIS A 23 -5.70 -6.60 -15.04
N GLN A 24 -6.19 -6.94 -13.86
CA GLN A 24 -5.48 -6.81 -12.58
C GLN A 24 -4.98 -8.19 -12.12
N TYR A 25 -3.81 -8.19 -11.48
CA TYR A 25 -3.22 -9.37 -10.85
C TYR A 25 -2.90 -9.03 -9.40
N SER A 26 -3.25 -9.92 -8.48
CA SER A 26 -2.92 -9.80 -7.06
C SER A 26 -2.67 -11.16 -6.42
N ASN A 27 -2.11 -11.17 -5.19
CA ASN A 27 -1.87 -12.39 -4.41
C ASN A 27 -1.10 -13.48 -5.20
N LEU A 28 -0.09 -13.11 -6.00
CA LEU A 28 0.67 -14.05 -6.82
C LEU A 28 1.43 -15.06 -5.97
N ALA A 29 1.33 -16.34 -6.33
CA ALA A 29 2.14 -17.44 -5.78
C ALA A 29 2.84 -18.21 -6.89
N LEU A 30 4.03 -18.74 -6.62
CA LEU A 30 4.82 -19.58 -7.52
C LEU A 30 4.92 -20.99 -6.95
N SER A 31 4.72 -22.03 -7.78
CA SER A 31 4.92 -23.41 -7.36
C SER A 31 6.37 -23.71 -6.97
N SER A 32 6.56 -24.68 -6.08
CA SER A 32 7.91 -25.10 -5.64
C SER A 32 8.82 -25.52 -6.81
N ALA A 33 8.23 -26.11 -7.87
CA ALA A 33 8.93 -26.48 -9.11
C ALA A 33 9.25 -25.27 -10.01
N GLY A 34 8.63 -24.12 -9.77
CA GLY A 34 8.79 -22.91 -10.59
C GLY A 34 8.06 -22.96 -11.94
N ASP A 35 7.21 -23.95 -12.18
CA ASP A 35 6.53 -24.17 -13.46
C ASP A 35 5.12 -23.56 -13.54
N ARG A 36 4.51 -23.23 -12.40
CA ARG A 36 3.13 -22.69 -12.31
C ARG A 36 3.08 -21.43 -11.45
N ILE A 37 2.32 -20.45 -11.93
CA ILE A 37 2.00 -19.22 -11.23
C ILE A 37 0.50 -19.21 -10.96
N ALA A 38 0.08 -19.00 -9.73
CA ALA A 38 -1.29 -18.69 -9.39
C ALA A 38 -1.43 -17.19 -9.07
N ALA A 39 -2.51 -16.57 -9.51
CA ALA A 39 -2.84 -15.19 -9.17
C ALA A 39 -4.36 -15.04 -8.99
N VAL A 40 -4.76 -14.08 -8.17
CA VAL A 40 -6.12 -13.55 -8.20
C VAL A 40 -6.18 -12.54 -9.32
N GLU A 41 -7.07 -12.78 -10.28
CA GLU A 41 -7.24 -11.95 -11.48
C GLU A 41 -8.64 -11.31 -11.50
N SER A 42 -8.73 -10.10 -12.01
CA SER A 42 -9.99 -9.40 -12.23
C SER A 42 -9.89 -8.42 -13.40
N ASP A 43 -11.01 -8.12 -14.04
CA ASP A 43 -11.11 -7.17 -15.15
C ASP A 43 -11.82 -5.91 -14.68
N SER A 44 -11.10 -4.79 -14.58
CA SER A 44 -11.62 -3.50 -14.13
C SER A 44 -12.08 -2.67 -15.33
N GLU A 45 -13.34 -2.24 -15.31
CA GLU A 45 -13.91 -1.35 -16.32
C GLU A 45 -13.76 0.12 -15.90
N PRO A 46 -13.57 1.03 -16.85
CA PRO A 46 -13.55 2.45 -16.56
C PRO A 46 -14.90 2.94 -15.96
N ASN A 47 -14.84 3.73 -14.89
CA ASN A 47 -15.99 4.28 -14.18
C ASN A 47 -16.98 3.22 -13.66
N ALA A 48 -16.52 2.02 -13.38
CA ALA A 48 -17.35 0.96 -12.83
C ALA A 48 -18.00 1.40 -11.52
N SER A 49 -19.30 1.13 -11.37
CA SER A 49 -20.05 1.36 -10.13
C SER A 49 -19.93 0.20 -9.13
N GLU A 50 -19.35 -0.91 -9.56
CA GLU A 50 -19.18 -2.12 -8.75
C GLU A 50 -17.74 -2.61 -8.79
N LYS A 51 -17.32 -3.30 -7.75
CA LYS A 51 -16.01 -3.95 -7.72
C LYS A 51 -15.97 -5.09 -8.73
N PRO A 52 -14.87 -5.27 -9.49
CA PRO A 52 -14.76 -6.34 -10.46
C PRO A 52 -14.85 -7.72 -9.80
N ALA A 53 -15.41 -8.70 -10.51
CA ALA A 53 -15.41 -10.09 -10.08
C ALA A 53 -13.98 -10.65 -10.08
N GLU A 54 -13.64 -11.37 -9.03
CA GLU A 54 -12.34 -12.00 -8.86
C GLU A 54 -12.38 -13.48 -9.23
N ARG A 55 -11.26 -13.99 -9.72
CA ARG A 55 -11.06 -15.41 -10.01
C ARG A 55 -9.62 -15.82 -9.68
N VAL A 56 -9.42 -17.05 -9.24
CA VAL A 56 -8.08 -17.62 -9.08
C VAL A 56 -7.69 -18.35 -10.36
N VAL A 57 -6.60 -17.93 -10.98
CA VAL A 57 -6.11 -18.48 -12.24
C VAL A 57 -4.71 -19.05 -12.03
N VAL A 58 -4.46 -20.24 -12.61
CA VAL A 58 -3.14 -20.86 -12.65
C VAL A 58 -2.59 -20.81 -14.06
N ARG A 59 -1.39 -20.28 -14.22
CA ARG A 59 -0.70 -20.09 -15.49
C ARG A 59 0.60 -20.88 -15.53
N ASP A 60 1.02 -21.30 -16.72
CA ASP A 60 2.38 -21.78 -17.00
C ASP A 60 3.37 -20.61 -16.82
N SER A 61 4.42 -20.80 -16.05
CA SER A 61 5.34 -19.71 -15.66
C SER A 61 6.22 -19.21 -16.82
N ARG A 62 6.39 -19.99 -17.89
CA ARG A 62 7.24 -19.65 -19.04
C ARG A 62 6.46 -18.97 -20.15
N THR A 63 5.21 -19.40 -20.36
CA THR A 63 4.38 -18.93 -21.48
C THR A 63 3.30 -17.94 -21.08
N GLY A 64 2.96 -17.87 -19.78
CA GLY A 64 1.83 -17.09 -19.27
C GLY A 64 0.44 -17.67 -19.61
N ASN A 65 0.38 -18.79 -20.33
CA ASN A 65 -0.88 -19.42 -20.73
C ASN A 65 -1.65 -19.92 -19.51
N VAL A 66 -2.96 -19.71 -19.51
CA VAL A 66 -3.86 -20.28 -18.49
C VAL A 66 -3.89 -21.82 -18.65
N ILE A 67 -3.57 -22.54 -17.57
CA ILE A 67 -3.60 -24.00 -17.52
C ILE A 67 -4.71 -24.53 -16.61
N ALA A 68 -5.18 -23.72 -15.66
CA ALA A 68 -6.31 -24.05 -14.80
C ALA A 68 -6.92 -22.77 -14.19
N ALA A 69 -8.17 -22.86 -13.73
CA ALA A 69 -8.80 -21.82 -12.94
C ALA A 69 -9.73 -22.46 -11.91
N MET A 70 -9.88 -21.80 -10.75
CA MET A 70 -10.93 -22.17 -9.81
C MET A 70 -12.31 -21.75 -10.36
N PRO A 71 -13.40 -22.44 -9.99
CA PRO A 71 -14.74 -22.00 -10.34
C PRO A 71 -15.01 -20.57 -9.90
N THR A 72 -15.67 -19.78 -10.73
CA THR A 72 -16.05 -18.40 -10.41
C THR A 72 -17.11 -18.36 -9.32
N CYS A 73 -17.03 -17.39 -8.44
CA CYS A 73 -18.01 -17.11 -7.40
C CYS A 73 -18.41 -15.64 -7.47
N ALA A 74 -19.69 -15.38 -7.74
CA ALA A 74 -20.20 -14.00 -7.77
C ALA A 74 -20.14 -13.37 -6.38
N GLY A 75 -19.54 -12.17 -6.27
CA GLY A 75 -19.41 -11.44 -5.01
C GLY A 75 -18.38 -12.00 -4.03
N CYS A 76 -17.65 -13.07 -4.38
CA CYS A 76 -16.53 -13.55 -3.58
C CYS A 76 -15.27 -12.73 -3.78
N ARG A 77 -14.44 -12.69 -2.74
CA ARG A 77 -13.08 -12.16 -2.75
C ARG A 77 -12.10 -13.29 -2.46
N TYR A 78 -10.98 -13.27 -3.15
CA TYR A 78 -9.92 -14.24 -2.98
C TYR A 78 -8.64 -13.58 -2.49
N SER A 79 -7.90 -14.30 -1.62
CA SER A 79 -6.61 -13.83 -1.10
C SER A 79 -5.75 -15.01 -0.66
N GLY A 80 -4.51 -14.73 -0.25
CA GLY A 80 -3.64 -15.68 0.42
C GLY A 80 -3.38 -16.94 -0.40
N LEU A 81 -2.96 -16.80 -1.67
CA LEU A 81 -2.59 -17.94 -2.50
C LEU A 81 -1.24 -18.52 -2.07
N THR A 82 -1.17 -19.84 -1.87
CA THR A 82 0.08 -20.54 -1.63
C THR A 82 0.05 -21.96 -2.18
N PHE A 83 1.17 -22.41 -2.76
CA PHE A 83 1.32 -23.78 -3.25
C PHE A 83 1.92 -24.68 -2.17
N ALA A 84 1.35 -25.85 -2.00
CA ALA A 84 1.99 -26.96 -1.28
C ALA A 84 3.21 -27.46 -2.06
N PRO A 85 4.17 -28.13 -1.39
CA PRO A 85 5.30 -28.78 -2.08
C PRO A 85 4.91 -29.77 -3.18
N ASP A 86 3.77 -30.45 -3.02
CA ASP A 86 3.21 -31.39 -4.01
C ASP A 86 2.39 -30.72 -5.13
N GLY A 87 2.30 -29.39 -5.09
CA GLY A 87 1.68 -28.57 -6.12
C GLY A 87 0.17 -28.36 -6.00
N ARG A 88 -0.47 -28.77 -4.90
CA ARG A 88 -1.82 -28.32 -4.56
C ARG A 88 -1.81 -26.83 -4.24
N LEU A 89 -2.87 -26.11 -4.61
CA LEU A 89 -3.00 -24.68 -4.36
C LEU A 89 -4.01 -24.42 -3.25
N LEU A 90 -3.62 -23.67 -2.24
CA LEU A 90 -4.48 -23.16 -1.18
C LEU A 90 -4.88 -21.72 -1.50
N ALA A 91 -6.14 -21.37 -1.21
CA ALA A 91 -6.68 -20.02 -1.33
C ALA A 91 -7.62 -19.71 -0.16
N VAL A 92 -7.65 -18.45 0.26
CA VAL A 92 -8.70 -17.93 1.13
C VAL A 92 -9.78 -17.33 0.24
N MET A 93 -11.03 -17.71 0.48
CA MET A 93 -12.19 -17.11 -0.17
C MET A 93 -13.09 -16.50 0.90
N LYS A 94 -13.52 -15.27 0.72
CA LYS A 94 -14.50 -14.58 1.55
C LYS A 94 -15.72 -14.26 0.71
N ASP A 95 -16.88 -14.68 1.18
CA ASP A 95 -18.18 -14.21 0.71
C ASP A 95 -18.85 -13.31 1.76
N LYS A 96 -20.13 -12.98 1.56
CA LYS A 96 -20.87 -12.12 2.48
C LYS A 96 -21.00 -12.73 3.89
N ASP A 97 -21.10 -14.05 3.99
CA ASP A 97 -21.50 -14.74 5.20
C ASP A 97 -20.35 -15.51 5.88
N SER A 98 -19.33 -15.89 5.11
CA SER A 98 -18.27 -16.80 5.59
C SER A 98 -16.94 -16.58 4.92
N THR A 99 -15.89 -16.99 5.62
CA THR A 99 -14.54 -17.19 5.08
C THR A 99 -14.25 -18.66 4.98
N ARG A 100 -13.72 -19.11 3.84
CA ARG A 100 -13.39 -20.51 3.54
C ARG A 100 -11.93 -20.65 3.15
N LEU A 101 -11.31 -21.72 3.62
CA LEU A 101 -10.02 -22.19 3.13
C LEU A 101 -10.29 -23.24 2.04
N LEU A 102 -9.86 -22.95 0.83
CA LEU A 102 -10.09 -23.78 -0.36
C LEU A 102 -8.79 -24.44 -0.79
N LEU A 103 -8.85 -25.74 -1.06
CA LEU A 103 -7.76 -26.50 -1.66
C LEU A 103 -8.12 -26.86 -3.11
N PHE A 104 -7.29 -26.42 -4.04
CA PHE A 104 -7.42 -26.73 -5.46
C PHE A 104 -6.36 -27.75 -5.88
N ALA A 105 -6.82 -28.88 -6.41
CA ALA A 105 -5.97 -29.97 -6.88
C ALA A 105 -6.65 -30.70 -8.04
N ASN A 106 -5.91 -31.04 -9.08
CA ASN A 106 -6.41 -31.82 -10.24
C ASN A 106 -7.69 -31.23 -10.88
N GLY A 107 -7.80 -29.91 -10.92
CA GLY A 107 -8.96 -29.20 -11.48
C GLY A 107 -10.20 -29.19 -10.57
N GLN A 108 -10.11 -29.69 -9.35
CA GLN A 108 -11.20 -29.73 -8.37
C GLN A 108 -10.89 -28.84 -7.17
N THR A 109 -11.92 -28.19 -6.64
CA THR A 109 -11.86 -27.36 -5.42
C THR A 109 -12.59 -28.06 -4.28
N SER A 110 -11.93 -28.19 -3.12
CA SER A 110 -12.52 -28.68 -1.87
C SER A 110 -12.41 -27.63 -0.78
N THR A 111 -13.39 -27.58 0.12
CA THR A 111 -13.36 -26.71 1.30
C THR A 111 -12.73 -27.46 2.46
N LEU A 112 -11.64 -26.93 3.00
CA LEU A 112 -10.94 -27.49 4.17
C LEU A 112 -11.54 -27.02 5.49
N ALA A 113 -11.89 -25.71 5.56
CA ALA A 113 -12.53 -25.11 6.72
C ALA A 113 -13.44 -23.96 6.29
N SER A 114 -14.46 -23.68 7.09
CA SER A 114 -15.37 -22.55 6.91
C SER A 114 -15.73 -21.97 8.28
N PHE A 115 -15.69 -20.64 8.40
CA PHE A 115 -16.03 -19.96 9.66
C PHE A 115 -16.51 -18.51 9.40
N LYS A 116 -17.10 -17.89 10.43
CA LYS A 116 -17.45 -16.48 10.39
C LYS A 116 -16.26 -15.64 10.88
N GLY A 117 -15.77 -14.77 10.02
CA GLY A 117 -14.62 -13.90 10.35
C GLY A 117 -13.73 -13.60 9.15
N ILE A 118 -12.46 -13.39 9.41
CA ILE A 118 -11.43 -13.05 8.42
C ILE A 118 -10.30 -14.07 8.53
N ALA A 119 -9.76 -14.52 7.39
CA ALA A 119 -8.50 -15.25 7.32
C ALA A 119 -7.52 -14.56 6.39
N GLN A 120 -6.23 -14.57 6.76
CA GLN A 120 -5.13 -14.01 5.98
C GLN A 120 -3.89 -14.91 6.06
N ALA A 121 -2.95 -14.69 5.14
CA ALA A 121 -1.64 -15.31 5.12
C ALA A 121 -1.65 -16.83 5.35
N PRO A 122 -2.40 -17.63 4.57
CA PRO A 122 -2.40 -19.08 4.73
C PRO A 122 -1.05 -19.66 4.33
N SER A 123 -0.54 -20.63 5.10
CA SER A 123 0.69 -21.34 4.78
C SER A 123 0.62 -22.82 5.18
N PHE A 124 1.35 -23.66 4.44
CA PHE A 124 1.51 -25.05 4.79
C PHE A 124 2.63 -25.23 5.83
N SER A 125 2.45 -26.15 6.77
CA SER A 125 3.56 -26.65 7.59
C SER A 125 4.67 -27.25 6.71
N PRO A 126 5.92 -27.32 7.17
CA PRO A 126 7.04 -27.86 6.41
C PRO A 126 6.81 -29.29 5.88
N ASP A 127 6.06 -30.11 6.61
CA ASP A 127 5.65 -31.47 6.21
C ASP A 127 4.40 -31.53 5.32
N GLY A 128 3.72 -30.37 5.10
CA GLY A 128 2.51 -30.27 4.32
C GLY A 128 1.25 -30.87 4.94
N ALA A 129 1.31 -31.28 6.22
CA ALA A 129 0.20 -31.97 6.90
C ALA A 129 -0.80 -31.02 7.56
N THR A 130 -0.37 -29.80 7.86
CA THR A 130 -1.16 -28.78 8.57
C THR A 130 -1.13 -27.46 7.80
N ILE A 131 -2.23 -26.71 7.86
CA ILE A 131 -2.33 -25.36 7.34
C ILE A 131 -2.46 -24.41 8.52
N ALA A 132 -1.70 -23.31 8.52
CA ALA A 132 -1.87 -22.21 9.42
C ALA A 132 -2.43 -20.98 8.68
N VAL A 133 -3.17 -20.15 9.40
CA VAL A 133 -3.68 -18.85 8.93
C VAL A 133 -3.68 -17.84 10.07
N LEU A 134 -3.64 -16.57 9.76
CA LEU A 134 -4.09 -15.50 10.67
C LEU A 134 -5.61 -15.43 10.59
N ALA A 135 -6.29 -15.66 11.70
CA ALA A 135 -7.76 -15.70 11.77
C ALA A 135 -8.31 -14.71 12.82
N THR A 136 -9.27 -13.90 12.41
CA THR A 136 -10.10 -13.10 13.31
C THR A 136 -11.50 -13.67 13.30
N PHE A 137 -11.84 -14.41 14.36
CA PHE A 137 -13.16 -15.03 14.50
C PHE A 137 -14.19 -13.96 14.85
N HIS A 138 -15.35 -14.01 14.20
CA HIS A 138 -16.45 -13.05 14.42
C HIS A 138 -16.03 -11.58 14.30
N ALA A 139 -15.09 -11.29 13.36
CA ALA A 139 -14.58 -9.94 13.12
C ALA A 139 -15.71 -8.91 12.94
N ARG A 140 -15.62 -7.79 13.64
CA ARG A 140 -16.62 -6.71 13.63
C ARG A 140 -16.36 -5.70 12.50
N LYS A 141 -15.14 -5.69 11.97
CA LYS A 141 -14.69 -4.87 10.83
C LYS A 141 -13.66 -5.62 10.00
N GLU A 142 -13.30 -5.10 8.84
CA GLU A 142 -12.15 -5.58 8.09
C GLU A 142 -10.84 -5.30 8.87
N ALA A 143 -9.84 -6.17 8.69
CA ALA A 143 -8.57 -6.05 9.42
C ALA A 143 -7.78 -4.80 9.00
N GLY A 144 -7.19 -4.15 10.01
CA GLY A 144 -6.30 -2.99 9.86
C GLY A 144 -6.99 -1.64 10.11
N ALA A 145 -6.19 -0.67 10.54
CA ALA A 145 -6.64 0.66 10.94
C ALA A 145 -7.15 1.52 9.77
N THR A 146 -6.66 1.28 8.54
CA THR A 146 -7.12 2.00 7.33
C THR A 146 -8.56 1.65 6.91
N GLN A 147 -9.12 0.57 7.47
CA GLN A 147 -10.51 0.17 7.21
C GLN A 147 -11.50 1.03 7.99
N ALA A 148 -12.77 1.02 7.56
CA ALA A 148 -13.82 1.68 8.33
C ALA A 148 -13.88 1.12 9.76
N GLY A 149 -13.71 1.99 10.75
CA GLY A 149 -13.76 1.63 12.16
C GLY A 149 -15.14 1.12 12.60
N VAL A 150 -15.22 0.45 13.74
CA VAL A 150 -16.51 0.13 14.35
C VAL A 150 -17.22 1.42 14.75
N ARG A 151 -18.53 1.52 14.51
CA ARG A 151 -19.31 2.69 14.96
C ARG A 151 -19.24 2.81 16.48
N GLN A 152 -18.82 3.97 16.97
CA GLN A 152 -18.72 4.27 18.38
C GLN A 152 -20.00 4.97 18.83
N VAL A 153 -20.95 4.22 19.39
CA VAL A 153 -22.24 4.71 19.90
C VAL A 153 -22.54 4.07 21.24
N GLY A 154 -23.10 4.83 22.17
CA GLY A 154 -23.36 4.38 23.53
C GLY A 154 -22.10 4.35 24.39
N GLU A 155 -21.94 3.34 25.22
CA GLU A 155 -20.72 3.13 26.00
C GLU A 155 -19.61 2.63 25.09
N ILE A 156 -18.46 3.32 25.10
CA ILE A 156 -17.28 2.94 24.34
C ILE A 156 -16.54 1.86 25.12
N GLY A 157 -16.68 0.62 24.66
CA GLY A 157 -16.01 -0.52 25.28
C GLY A 157 -14.56 -0.69 24.82
N GLU A 158 -13.81 -1.48 25.58
CA GLU A 158 -12.43 -1.86 25.26
C GLU A 158 -12.33 -3.17 24.48
N GLU A 159 -13.43 -3.65 23.90
CA GLU A 159 -13.44 -4.85 23.10
C GLU A 159 -12.67 -4.64 21.79
N ASN A 160 -11.72 -5.52 21.52
CA ASN A 160 -10.90 -5.51 20.32
C ASN A 160 -11.10 -6.80 19.52
N ASP A 161 -11.01 -6.70 18.20
CA ASP A 161 -10.89 -7.90 17.37
C ASP A 161 -9.51 -8.52 17.59
N GLU A 162 -9.46 -9.83 17.82
CA GLU A 162 -8.24 -10.58 18.07
C GLU A 162 -7.85 -11.37 16.83
N GLN A 163 -6.76 -11.00 16.16
CA GLN A 163 -6.17 -11.81 15.09
C GLN A 163 -5.22 -12.85 15.69
N ARG A 164 -5.51 -14.12 15.46
CA ARG A 164 -4.77 -15.24 16.07
C ARG A 164 -4.20 -16.15 14.99
N ILE A 165 -3.09 -16.83 15.28
CA ILE A 165 -2.66 -17.95 14.45
C ILE A 165 -3.59 -19.11 14.74
N ALA A 166 -4.22 -19.65 13.71
CA ALA A 166 -5.10 -20.81 13.79
C ALA A 166 -4.68 -21.88 12.78
N VAL A 167 -4.90 -23.14 13.12
CA VAL A 167 -4.47 -24.28 12.30
C VAL A 167 -5.62 -25.21 11.96
N VAL A 168 -5.51 -25.88 10.81
CA VAL A 168 -6.40 -26.95 10.38
C VAL A 168 -5.58 -28.06 9.69
N PRO A 169 -5.89 -29.36 9.92
CA PRO A 169 -5.27 -30.44 9.16
C PRO A 169 -5.55 -30.35 7.66
N ILE A 170 -4.66 -30.84 6.81
CA ILE A 170 -4.85 -30.87 5.36
C ILE A 170 -6.07 -31.72 4.94
N ALA A 171 -6.50 -32.61 5.79
CA ALA A 171 -7.74 -33.40 5.58
C ALA A 171 -9.02 -32.57 5.81
N GLY A 172 -8.87 -31.33 6.30
CA GLY A 172 -9.98 -30.45 6.67
C GLY A 172 -10.46 -30.64 8.10
N GLY A 173 -11.39 -29.80 8.52
CA GLY A 173 -11.97 -29.82 9.85
C GLY A 173 -12.21 -28.44 10.45
N GLU A 174 -12.30 -28.37 11.75
CA GLU A 174 -12.45 -27.12 12.49
C GLU A 174 -11.12 -26.34 12.53
N LEU A 175 -11.19 -25.05 12.25
CA LEU A 175 -10.05 -24.16 12.37
C LEU A 175 -9.80 -23.82 13.85
N ARG A 176 -8.68 -24.29 14.41
CA ARG A 176 -8.35 -24.20 15.83
C ARG A 176 -7.30 -23.10 16.08
N PRO A 177 -7.61 -22.06 16.87
CA PRO A 177 -6.60 -21.08 17.29
C PRO A 177 -5.56 -21.73 18.22
N VAL A 178 -4.29 -21.39 18.01
CA VAL A 178 -3.15 -21.96 18.74
C VAL A 178 -2.37 -20.92 19.56
N THR A 179 -2.73 -19.65 19.43
CA THR A 179 -2.09 -18.53 20.16
C THR A 179 -2.98 -17.99 21.26
N PRO A 180 -2.42 -17.27 22.26
CA PRO A 180 -3.20 -16.64 23.34
C PRO A 180 -4.26 -15.66 22.83
N ALA A 181 -5.36 -15.52 23.59
CA ALA A 181 -6.50 -14.67 23.25
C ALA A 181 -6.31 -13.18 23.60
N ASP A 182 -5.28 -12.82 24.33
CA ASP A 182 -5.01 -11.44 24.78
C ASP A 182 -4.03 -10.67 23.89
N ARG A 183 -3.72 -11.23 22.71
CA ARG A 183 -2.73 -10.68 21.78
C ARG A 183 -3.24 -10.67 20.35
N TYR A 184 -2.71 -9.71 19.60
CA TYR A 184 -2.89 -9.60 18.16
C TYR A 184 -1.61 -10.05 17.43
N PHE A 185 -1.74 -10.97 16.47
CA PHE A 185 -0.65 -11.54 15.69
C PHE A 185 -0.72 -10.96 14.27
N TYR A 186 0.31 -10.22 13.86
CA TYR A 186 0.31 -9.49 12.58
C TYR A 186 0.84 -10.32 11.43
N GLU A 187 1.86 -11.14 11.72
CA GLU A 187 2.60 -11.97 10.76
C GLU A 187 3.11 -13.23 11.45
N TYR A 188 3.43 -14.24 10.68
CA TYR A 188 4.10 -15.44 11.19
C TYR A 188 4.92 -16.13 10.11
N ASP A 189 5.90 -16.93 10.53
CA ASP A 189 6.63 -17.90 9.73
C ASP A 189 6.77 -19.20 10.50
N TRP A 190 6.64 -20.34 9.82
CA TRP A 190 6.83 -21.65 10.44
C TRP A 190 8.29 -21.86 10.87
N THR A 191 8.50 -22.51 12.04
CA THR A 191 9.80 -23.11 12.32
C THR A 191 10.03 -24.29 11.38
N PRO A 192 11.27 -24.53 10.88
CA PRO A 192 11.56 -25.61 9.92
C PRO A 192 11.23 -27.02 10.40
N ASP A 193 11.15 -27.24 11.72
CA ASP A 193 10.75 -28.50 12.33
C ASP A 193 9.21 -28.67 12.44
N GLY A 194 8.43 -27.65 12.04
CA GLY A 194 6.97 -27.64 12.11
C GLY A 194 6.39 -27.59 13.51
N ARG A 195 7.20 -27.32 14.55
CA ARG A 195 6.76 -27.32 15.96
C ARG A 195 6.29 -25.98 16.47
N GLY A 196 6.43 -24.90 15.70
CA GLY A 196 6.03 -23.59 16.15
C GLY A 196 6.10 -22.55 15.06
N PHE A 197 5.99 -21.30 15.51
CA PHE A 197 6.00 -20.11 14.64
C PHE A 197 6.93 -19.05 15.23
N VAL A 198 7.51 -18.26 14.35
CA VAL A 198 8.05 -16.94 14.72
C VAL A 198 7.06 -15.89 14.21
N THR A 199 6.79 -14.87 15.00
CA THR A 199 5.67 -13.95 14.74
C THR A 199 6.00 -12.54 15.18
N THR A 200 5.35 -11.57 14.56
CA THR A 200 5.19 -10.20 15.05
C THR A 200 3.89 -10.12 15.83
N SER A 201 3.92 -9.74 17.10
CA SER A 201 2.71 -9.67 17.92
C SER A 201 2.74 -8.53 18.94
N ALA A 202 1.55 -8.06 19.34
CA ALA A 202 1.36 -7.11 20.43
C ALA A 202 0.16 -7.50 21.30
N GLN A 203 0.17 -7.11 22.58
CA GLN A 203 -0.96 -7.31 23.48
C GLN A 203 -2.04 -6.24 23.21
N GLY A 204 -3.31 -6.58 23.35
CA GLY A 204 -4.45 -5.66 23.29
C GLY A 204 -4.83 -5.24 21.86
N ASN A 205 -5.12 -3.95 21.66
CA ASN A 205 -5.65 -3.41 20.42
C ASN A 205 -4.68 -3.55 19.24
N GLY A 206 -5.04 -4.38 18.26
CA GLY A 206 -4.20 -4.68 17.11
C GLY A 206 -3.98 -3.49 16.18
N ASP A 207 -4.94 -2.59 16.05
CA ASP A 207 -4.79 -1.41 15.19
C ASP A 207 -3.83 -0.39 15.83
N ASN A 208 -3.87 -0.22 17.17
CA ASN A 208 -3.06 0.77 17.87
C ASN A 208 -1.69 0.23 18.33
N ASN A 209 -1.56 -1.06 18.63
CA ASN A 209 -0.39 -1.58 19.35
C ASN A 209 0.67 -2.21 18.44
N TRP A 210 0.52 -2.15 17.12
CA TRP A 210 1.55 -2.63 16.21
C TRP A 210 2.90 -1.91 16.39
N TRP A 211 2.90 -0.61 16.71
CA TRP A 211 4.13 0.17 16.90
C TRP A 211 4.97 -0.26 18.10
N ILE A 212 4.39 -1.04 19.02
CA ILE A 212 5.08 -1.64 20.18
C ILE A 212 5.18 -3.17 20.06
N ALA A 213 4.92 -3.71 18.86
CA ALA A 213 4.99 -5.15 18.62
C ALA A 213 6.42 -5.69 18.79
N THR A 214 6.48 -6.97 19.10
CA THR A 214 7.71 -7.71 19.37
C THR A 214 7.86 -8.89 18.42
N ILE A 215 9.08 -9.41 18.27
CA ILE A 215 9.34 -10.68 17.61
C ILE A 215 9.27 -11.77 18.67
N ASP A 216 8.36 -12.71 18.49
CA ASP A 216 8.06 -13.76 19.45
C ASP A 216 8.11 -15.14 18.78
N HIS A 217 8.45 -16.18 19.56
CA HIS A 217 8.30 -17.59 19.18
C HIS A 217 7.04 -18.15 19.87
N VAL A 218 6.24 -18.90 19.12
CA VAL A 218 5.04 -19.61 19.61
C VAL A 218 5.27 -21.11 19.46
N ASP A 219 5.17 -21.88 20.54
CA ASP A 219 5.15 -23.32 20.51
C ASP A 219 3.73 -23.82 20.09
N LEU A 220 3.69 -24.62 19.02
CA LEU A 220 2.41 -25.08 18.43
C LEU A 220 1.58 -25.97 19.37
N ALA A 221 2.25 -26.78 20.18
CA ALA A 221 1.55 -27.76 21.03
C ALA A 221 0.92 -27.12 22.25
N SER A 222 1.63 -26.19 22.91
CA SER A 222 1.21 -25.54 24.14
C SER A 222 0.60 -24.16 23.95
N GLY A 223 0.87 -23.48 22.82
CA GLY A 223 0.55 -22.09 22.59
C GLY A 223 1.45 -21.12 23.39
N ALA A 224 2.49 -21.63 24.05
CA ALA A 224 3.39 -20.81 24.85
C ALA A 224 4.17 -19.82 23.98
N LEU A 225 4.21 -18.57 24.44
CA LEU A 225 4.89 -17.46 23.78
C LEU A 225 6.23 -17.15 24.48
N THR A 226 7.29 -17.07 23.69
CA THR A 226 8.63 -16.67 24.15
C THR A 226 9.09 -15.48 23.35
N ARG A 227 9.40 -14.37 24.01
CA ARG A 227 9.91 -13.16 23.34
C ARG A 227 11.35 -13.37 22.88
N LEU A 228 11.58 -13.14 21.59
CA LEU A 228 12.92 -13.21 20.99
C LEU A 228 13.58 -11.84 20.93
N ALA A 229 12.84 -10.79 20.54
CA ALA A 229 13.34 -9.42 20.44
C ALA A 229 12.22 -8.39 20.68
N ALA A 230 12.61 -7.25 21.24
CA ALA A 230 11.76 -6.07 21.41
C ALA A 230 12.54 -4.82 20.98
N PRO A 231 12.73 -4.61 19.66
CA PRO A 231 13.41 -3.43 19.15
C PRO A 231 12.67 -2.14 19.52
N LYS A 232 13.39 -1.01 19.51
CA LYS A 232 12.76 0.31 19.71
C LYS A 232 12.03 0.85 18.49
N ALA A 233 12.35 0.31 17.31
CA ALA A 233 11.68 0.62 16.07
C ALA A 233 10.67 -0.47 15.71
N GLN A 234 9.79 -0.21 14.75
CA GLN A 234 8.77 -1.14 14.28
C GLN A 234 9.42 -2.37 13.63
N VAL A 235 8.69 -3.48 13.63
CA VAL A 235 9.19 -4.77 13.15
C VAL A 235 8.19 -5.42 12.22
N ASN A 236 8.72 -6.00 11.12
CA ASN A 236 7.95 -6.74 10.12
C ASN A 236 8.79 -7.86 9.50
N PHE A 237 8.12 -8.75 8.76
CA PHE A 237 8.71 -9.83 7.97
C PHE A 237 9.64 -10.75 8.79
N PRO A 238 9.18 -11.32 9.93
CA PRO A 238 9.95 -12.36 10.61
C PRO A 238 10.12 -13.57 9.70
N ARG A 239 11.36 -14.05 9.56
CA ARG A 239 11.70 -15.24 8.74
C ARG A 239 12.70 -16.10 9.48
N VAL A 240 12.42 -17.40 9.55
CA VAL A 240 13.28 -18.37 10.23
C VAL A 240 14.32 -18.92 9.27
N SER A 241 15.58 -19.01 9.71
CA SER A 241 16.64 -19.65 8.92
C SER A 241 16.32 -21.13 8.69
N PRO A 242 16.76 -21.72 7.56
CA PRO A 242 16.51 -23.13 7.24
C PRO A 242 17.03 -24.13 8.28
N ASP A 243 18.03 -23.75 9.06
CA ASP A 243 18.58 -24.56 10.15
C ASP A 243 17.83 -24.36 11.49
N GLY A 244 16.83 -23.47 11.51
CA GLY A 244 15.99 -23.19 12.68
C GLY A 244 16.69 -22.41 13.81
N ARG A 245 17.90 -21.85 13.58
CA ARG A 245 18.71 -21.25 14.65
C ARG A 245 18.61 -19.73 14.74
N THR A 246 18.24 -19.08 13.65
CA THR A 246 18.26 -17.61 13.54
C THR A 246 16.94 -17.11 12.94
N VAL A 247 16.50 -15.96 13.39
CA VAL A 247 15.36 -15.24 12.83
C VAL A 247 15.87 -13.95 12.21
N ALA A 248 15.51 -13.67 10.95
CA ALA A 248 15.67 -12.36 10.33
C ALA A 248 14.35 -11.61 10.37
N PHE A 249 14.41 -10.28 10.44
CA PHE A 249 13.26 -9.40 10.37
C PHE A 249 13.68 -8.01 9.88
N ILE A 250 12.72 -7.24 9.35
CA ILE A 250 12.93 -5.82 9.02
C ILE A 250 12.62 -5.00 10.27
N SER A 251 13.49 -4.04 10.59
CA SER A 251 13.23 -3.05 11.64
C SER A 251 13.61 -1.66 11.18
N GLY A 252 12.71 -0.69 11.36
CA GLY A 252 12.90 0.69 10.94
C GLY A 252 11.78 1.61 11.43
N LEU A 253 11.88 2.89 11.09
CA LEU A 253 10.80 3.83 11.37
C LEU A 253 9.70 3.66 10.33
N MET A 254 8.54 3.17 10.75
CA MET A 254 7.39 2.88 9.88
C MET A 254 6.16 3.65 10.36
N SER A 255 5.34 4.09 9.43
CA SER A 255 4.12 4.87 9.72
C SER A 255 2.91 4.00 10.01
N ASP A 256 2.81 2.86 9.35
CA ASP A 256 1.72 1.90 9.52
C ASP A 256 2.18 0.49 9.13
N PHE A 257 1.39 -0.52 9.50
CA PHE A 257 1.69 -1.93 9.24
C PHE A 257 1.87 -2.24 7.74
N GLY A 258 1.11 -1.57 6.88
CA GLY A 258 1.18 -1.77 5.42
C GLY A 258 2.36 -1.07 4.75
N SER A 259 3.05 -0.17 5.47
CA SER A 259 4.18 0.62 4.96
C SER A 259 5.50 0.11 5.53
N VAL A 260 5.89 -1.09 5.10
CA VAL A 260 7.11 -1.77 5.59
C VAL A 260 8.37 -1.10 5.06
N GLY A 261 9.29 -0.79 5.95
CA GLY A 261 10.60 -0.26 5.58
C GLY A 261 11.61 -0.24 6.71
N GLY A 262 12.86 -0.47 6.39
CA GLY A 262 13.95 -0.42 7.38
C GLY A 262 15.18 -1.19 6.94
N ASP A 263 16.05 -1.44 7.92
CA ASP A 263 17.21 -2.31 7.81
C ASP A 263 16.85 -3.76 8.21
N VAL A 264 17.66 -4.72 7.82
CA VAL A 264 17.47 -6.14 8.16
C VAL A 264 18.26 -6.48 9.42
N TYR A 265 17.56 -7.07 10.37
CA TYR A 265 18.12 -7.51 11.65
C TYR A 265 18.04 -9.02 11.78
N THR A 266 18.90 -9.58 12.61
CA THR A 266 18.84 -10.99 13.01
C THR A 266 18.84 -11.13 14.53
N VAL A 267 18.23 -12.23 15.01
CA VAL A 267 18.24 -12.63 16.43
C VAL A 267 18.31 -14.17 16.52
N PRO A 268 19.01 -14.77 17.50
CA PRO A 268 18.94 -16.22 17.73
C PRO A 268 17.51 -16.68 18.05
N ILE A 269 17.13 -17.89 17.65
CA ILE A 269 15.81 -18.47 17.93
C ILE A 269 15.53 -18.63 19.44
N GLY A 270 16.56 -18.68 20.26
CA GLY A 270 16.46 -18.65 21.74
C GLY A 270 16.33 -17.25 22.32
N GLY A 271 16.24 -16.22 21.50
CA GLY A 271 16.24 -14.83 21.95
C GLY A 271 17.64 -14.27 22.21
N GLY A 272 17.72 -12.98 22.51
CA GLY A 272 18.97 -12.30 22.85
C GLY A 272 19.18 -10.98 22.12
N ALA A 273 20.44 -10.60 21.94
CA ALA A 273 20.82 -9.37 21.26
C ALA A 273 20.51 -9.46 19.76
N THR A 274 19.90 -8.42 19.22
CA THR A 274 19.67 -8.27 17.78
C THR A 274 20.93 -7.71 17.10
N THR A 275 21.18 -8.15 15.88
CA THR A 275 22.29 -7.67 15.04
C THR A 275 21.72 -7.04 13.78
N ASP A 276 22.08 -5.78 13.50
CA ASP A 276 21.82 -5.14 12.22
C ASP A 276 22.79 -5.74 11.17
N VAL A 277 22.23 -6.39 10.15
CA VAL A 277 23.04 -7.03 9.08
C VAL A 277 23.13 -6.18 7.82
N THR A 278 22.48 -5.01 7.80
CA THR A 278 22.51 -4.06 6.67
C THR A 278 22.83 -2.62 7.10
N PRO A 279 23.74 -2.38 8.05
CA PRO A 279 23.97 -1.07 8.64
C PRO A 279 24.40 -0.05 7.57
N GLY A 280 23.71 1.09 7.54
CA GLY A 280 24.00 2.18 6.61
C GLY A 280 23.66 1.88 5.14
N TYR A 281 22.83 0.89 4.87
CA TYR A 281 22.33 0.63 3.52
C TYR A 281 21.58 1.85 2.98
N ARG A 282 21.97 2.32 1.79
CA ARG A 282 21.37 3.51 1.15
C ARG A 282 20.08 3.15 0.38
N GLY A 283 19.18 2.46 1.05
CA GLY A 283 17.90 2.03 0.55
C GLY A 283 17.05 1.57 1.71
N THR A 284 15.88 1.03 1.43
CA THR A 284 14.90 0.60 2.42
C THR A 284 14.44 -0.81 2.06
N PHE A 285 14.69 -1.80 2.89
CA PHE A 285 14.17 -3.14 2.69
C PHE A 285 12.67 -3.17 2.96
N THR A 286 11.91 -3.83 2.10
CA THR A 286 10.44 -3.81 2.10
C THR A 286 9.79 -5.20 2.17
N SER A 287 10.56 -6.27 1.96
CA SER A 287 10.14 -7.66 2.23
C SER A 287 11.34 -8.58 2.35
N LEU A 288 11.17 -9.74 2.99
CA LEU A 288 12.18 -10.78 3.15
C LEU A 288 11.63 -12.16 2.78
N THR A 289 12.53 -13.00 2.26
CA THR A 289 12.33 -14.45 2.13
C THR A 289 13.60 -15.15 2.63
N TRP A 290 13.46 -16.24 3.39
CA TRP A 290 14.59 -17.03 3.83
C TRP A 290 14.33 -18.52 3.59
N ASP A 291 15.08 -19.13 2.73
CA ASP A 291 15.02 -20.56 2.43
C ASP A 291 16.42 -21.17 2.29
N LYS A 292 16.52 -22.44 1.91
CA LYS A 292 17.79 -23.14 1.74
C LYS A 292 18.79 -22.46 0.77
N ASN A 293 18.32 -21.53 -0.06
CA ASN A 293 19.14 -20.77 -1.01
C ASN A 293 19.63 -19.43 -0.42
N GLY A 294 19.30 -19.16 0.84
CA GLY A 294 19.73 -17.97 1.57
C GLY A 294 18.63 -16.92 1.79
N LEU A 295 19.00 -15.90 2.58
CA LEU A 295 18.17 -14.74 2.84
C LEU A 295 18.21 -13.80 1.63
N THR A 296 17.04 -13.33 1.22
CA THR A 296 16.90 -12.38 0.10
C THR A 296 15.83 -11.36 0.45
N GLY A 297 16.09 -10.08 0.21
CA GLY A 297 15.14 -9.00 0.42
C GLY A 297 14.77 -8.29 -0.87
N SER A 298 13.59 -7.65 -0.89
CA SER A 298 13.33 -6.56 -1.82
C SER A 298 13.70 -5.23 -1.16
N ALA A 299 14.30 -4.32 -1.90
CA ALA A 299 14.69 -3.01 -1.39
C ALA A 299 14.38 -1.91 -2.40
N LEU A 300 13.83 -0.80 -1.91
CA LEU A 300 13.74 0.45 -2.66
C LEU A 300 15.04 1.23 -2.48
N VAL A 301 15.69 1.61 -3.57
CA VAL A 301 16.96 2.37 -3.58
C VAL A 301 16.84 3.51 -4.58
N GLY A 302 16.65 4.72 -4.10
CA GLY A 302 16.30 5.86 -4.95
C GLY A 302 14.98 5.59 -5.69
N ASP A 303 15.05 5.54 -7.01
CA ASP A 303 13.92 5.23 -7.89
C ASP A 303 13.84 3.74 -8.32
N GLN A 304 14.74 2.89 -7.80
CA GLN A 304 14.88 1.50 -8.22
C GLN A 304 14.34 0.52 -7.16
N MET A 305 13.47 -0.39 -7.56
CA MET A 305 13.18 -1.59 -6.80
C MET A 305 14.23 -2.65 -7.11
N LYS A 306 14.80 -3.27 -6.07
CA LYS A 306 15.87 -4.27 -6.19
C LYS A 306 15.52 -5.57 -5.50
N ILE A 307 16.06 -6.70 -6.02
CA ILE A 307 16.11 -7.99 -5.35
C ILE A 307 17.56 -8.20 -4.89
N VAL A 308 17.77 -8.27 -3.58
CA VAL A 308 19.10 -8.22 -2.95
C VAL A 308 19.31 -9.45 -2.08
N PRO A 309 20.28 -10.34 -2.40
CA PRO A 309 20.72 -11.37 -1.46
C PRO A 309 21.40 -10.74 -0.25
N ILE A 310 21.18 -11.31 0.92
CA ILE A 310 21.70 -10.80 2.18
C ILE A 310 22.47 -11.94 2.87
N ASP A 311 23.76 -11.77 3.05
CA ASP A 311 24.56 -12.66 3.90
C ASP A 311 24.40 -12.17 5.35
N PRO A 312 23.93 -13.01 6.27
CA PRO A 312 23.71 -12.60 7.67
C PRO A 312 24.98 -12.12 8.40
N VAL A 313 26.16 -12.36 7.85
CA VAL A 313 27.46 -11.96 8.44
C VAL A 313 28.12 -10.83 7.66
N ARG A 314 28.04 -10.89 6.31
CA ARG A 314 28.73 -9.92 5.41
C ARG A 314 27.80 -8.78 4.95
N GLY A 315 26.50 -8.88 5.19
CA GLY A 315 25.52 -7.89 4.77
C GLY A 315 25.01 -8.07 3.35
N PRO A 316 24.39 -7.02 2.78
CA PRO A 316 23.77 -7.04 1.46
C PRO A 316 24.81 -7.27 0.36
N GLN A 317 24.48 -8.15 -0.57
CA GLN A 317 25.30 -8.49 -1.73
C GLN A 317 24.85 -7.68 -2.96
N ALA A 318 25.52 -7.90 -4.11
CA ALA A 318 25.11 -7.31 -5.37
C ALA A 318 23.67 -7.71 -5.70
N ALA A 319 22.85 -6.74 -6.12
CA ALA A 319 21.48 -7.00 -6.50
C ALA A 319 21.39 -7.97 -7.68
N LEU A 320 20.50 -8.95 -7.58
CA LEU A 320 20.21 -9.90 -8.65
C LEU A 320 19.38 -9.25 -9.76
N TRP A 321 18.59 -8.25 -9.39
CA TRP A 321 17.71 -7.51 -10.30
C TRP A 321 17.49 -6.10 -9.78
N SER A 322 17.30 -5.13 -10.71
CA SER A 322 17.00 -3.73 -10.38
C SER A 322 16.23 -3.10 -11.54
N ASN A 323 15.14 -2.39 -11.23
CA ASN A 323 14.38 -1.63 -12.23
C ASN A 323 13.53 -0.53 -11.55
N ALA A 324 13.21 0.53 -12.32
CA ALA A 324 12.37 1.66 -11.88
C ALA A 324 10.88 1.33 -12.00
N VAL A 325 10.41 0.34 -11.24
CA VAL A 325 9.06 -0.21 -11.29
C VAL A 325 8.54 -0.54 -9.88
N THR A 326 7.26 -0.80 -9.78
CA THR A 326 6.68 -1.46 -8.59
C THR A 326 6.52 -2.94 -8.87
N ILE A 327 6.87 -3.77 -7.87
CA ILE A 327 6.67 -5.21 -7.88
C ILE A 327 5.76 -5.64 -6.73
N SER A 328 4.97 -6.69 -6.95
CA SER A 328 4.09 -7.27 -5.92
C SER A 328 3.89 -8.77 -6.11
N SER A 329 3.68 -9.47 -5.00
CA SER A 329 3.37 -10.91 -4.95
C SER A 329 2.39 -11.15 -3.78
N GLY A 330 2.22 -12.39 -3.34
CA GLY A 330 1.31 -12.75 -2.25
C GLY A 330 1.90 -12.45 -0.87
N ASP A 331 2.99 -13.11 -0.51
CA ASP A 331 3.62 -12.96 0.82
C ASP A 331 4.69 -11.84 0.82
N ALA A 332 5.67 -11.93 -0.07
CA ALA A 332 6.69 -10.90 -0.25
C ALA A 332 6.45 -10.08 -1.52
N LYS A 333 7.42 -9.28 -1.96
CA LYS A 333 7.31 -8.53 -3.22
C LYS A 333 7.58 -9.40 -4.45
N PHE A 334 8.17 -10.57 -4.27
CA PHE A 334 8.41 -11.58 -5.32
C PHE A 334 8.24 -12.98 -4.75
N ALA A 335 7.85 -13.92 -5.61
CA ALA A 335 7.84 -15.36 -5.31
C ALA A 335 9.07 -16.03 -5.93
N ARG A 336 9.58 -17.10 -5.30
CA ARG A 336 10.78 -17.84 -5.71
C ARG A 336 10.53 -19.35 -5.66
N SER A 337 10.98 -20.09 -6.68
CA SER A 337 10.94 -21.54 -6.68
C SER A 337 11.87 -22.14 -5.63
N ALA A 338 11.64 -23.38 -5.22
CA ALA A 338 12.43 -24.07 -4.19
C ALA A 338 13.91 -24.22 -4.55
N ASP A 339 14.27 -24.20 -5.82
CA ASP A 339 15.66 -24.24 -6.31
C ASP A 339 16.27 -22.86 -6.61
N ALA A 340 15.50 -21.79 -6.36
CA ALA A 340 15.82 -20.39 -6.65
C ALA A 340 16.16 -20.09 -8.13
N ARG A 341 15.75 -20.93 -9.06
CA ARG A 341 15.99 -20.70 -10.50
C ARG A 341 14.92 -19.88 -11.16
N THR A 342 13.69 -19.94 -10.64
CA THR A 342 12.54 -19.19 -11.15
C THR A 342 12.07 -18.20 -10.09
N TYR A 343 11.88 -16.96 -10.51
CA TYR A 343 11.24 -15.88 -9.77
C TYR A 343 9.97 -15.48 -10.51
N ALA A 344 8.97 -15.00 -9.78
CA ALA A 344 7.75 -14.46 -10.35
C ALA A 344 7.25 -13.28 -9.52
N THR A 345 6.72 -12.27 -10.20
CA THR A 345 6.14 -11.07 -9.57
C THR A 345 5.20 -10.37 -10.54
N VAL A 346 4.28 -9.59 -10.04
CA VAL A 346 3.52 -8.62 -10.85
C VAL A 346 4.35 -7.34 -10.95
N VAL A 347 4.55 -6.84 -12.15
CA VAL A 347 5.33 -5.62 -12.44
C VAL A 347 4.43 -4.59 -13.09
N GLN A 348 4.54 -3.33 -12.67
CA GLN A 348 3.95 -2.17 -13.31
C GLN A 348 4.81 -0.93 -13.11
N ASP A 349 4.59 0.06 -13.96
CA ASP A 349 5.10 1.41 -13.76
C ASP A 349 4.05 2.46 -14.19
N PHE A 350 4.43 3.75 -14.27
CA PHE A 350 3.49 4.80 -14.66
C PHE A 350 2.99 4.68 -16.11
N GLU A 351 3.77 4.03 -16.98
CA GLU A 351 3.55 3.93 -18.40
C GLU A 351 3.09 2.53 -18.86
N HIS A 352 3.39 1.49 -18.06
CA HIS A 352 3.09 0.12 -18.38
C HIS A 352 2.12 -0.50 -17.38
N ALA A 353 1.01 -1.00 -17.91
CA ALA A 353 -0.03 -1.67 -17.14
C ALA A 353 0.49 -2.95 -16.47
N PRO A 354 -0.16 -3.41 -15.36
CA PRO A 354 0.27 -4.60 -14.64
C PRO A 354 0.43 -5.82 -15.53
N ALA A 355 1.53 -6.54 -15.35
CA ALA A 355 1.77 -7.82 -16.01
C ALA A 355 2.54 -8.76 -15.08
N ILE A 356 2.36 -10.07 -15.25
CA ILE A 356 3.19 -11.06 -14.58
C ILE A 356 4.53 -11.17 -15.31
N TYR A 357 5.61 -11.11 -14.55
CA TYR A 357 6.98 -11.37 -15.00
C TYR A 357 7.47 -12.63 -14.30
N ALA A 358 8.17 -13.48 -15.07
CA ALA A 358 8.77 -14.70 -14.53
C ALA A 358 10.11 -15.00 -15.25
N GLY A 359 10.93 -15.86 -14.63
CA GLY A 359 12.24 -16.24 -15.15
C GLY A 359 13.30 -16.30 -14.06
N SER A 360 14.59 -16.39 -14.45
CA SER A 360 15.67 -16.23 -13.50
C SER A 360 15.70 -14.79 -12.95
N ALA A 361 16.26 -14.56 -11.79
CA ALA A 361 16.30 -13.21 -11.19
C ALA A 361 16.86 -12.17 -12.18
N ALA A 362 18.00 -12.44 -12.83
CA ALA A 362 18.58 -11.54 -13.83
C ALA A 362 17.83 -11.52 -15.18
N GLY A 363 16.99 -12.52 -15.45
CA GLY A 363 16.25 -12.71 -16.69
C GLY A 363 14.73 -12.65 -16.51
N LEU A 364 14.25 -11.90 -15.50
CA LEU A 364 12.81 -11.64 -15.37
C LEU A 364 12.26 -10.97 -16.61
N HIS A 365 11.27 -11.58 -17.23
CA HIS A 365 10.62 -11.08 -18.43
C HIS A 365 9.11 -11.21 -18.34
N LYS A 366 8.40 -10.40 -19.09
CA LYS A 366 6.93 -10.36 -19.16
C LYS A 366 6.40 -11.65 -19.77
N VAL A 367 5.51 -12.35 -19.05
CA VAL A 367 4.89 -13.60 -19.51
C VAL A 367 3.39 -13.47 -19.82
N THR A 368 2.70 -12.47 -19.29
CA THR A 368 1.29 -12.19 -19.64
C THR A 368 1.16 -11.01 -20.58
N ARG A 369 0.11 -11.02 -21.41
CA ARG A 369 -0.16 -10.02 -22.45
C ARG A 369 -1.55 -9.40 -22.37
N ASP A 370 -2.29 -9.67 -21.32
CA ASP A 370 -3.69 -9.26 -21.15
C ASP A 370 -3.88 -7.74 -21.28
N ASN A 371 -2.83 -6.96 -20.92
CA ASN A 371 -2.84 -5.50 -20.95
C ASN A 371 -2.03 -4.86 -22.11
N ASP A 372 -1.59 -5.62 -23.11
CA ASP A 372 -0.72 -5.09 -24.18
C ASP A 372 -1.39 -4.01 -25.07
N ALA A 373 -2.72 -3.92 -25.03
CA ALA A 373 -3.47 -2.90 -25.77
C ALA A 373 -3.44 -1.51 -25.10
N TRP A 374 -3.13 -1.41 -23.82
CA TRP A 374 -3.09 -0.15 -23.11
C TRP A 374 -1.91 0.72 -23.58
N GLN A 375 -2.21 1.99 -23.82
CA GLN A 375 -1.22 2.99 -24.17
C GLN A 375 -0.99 3.94 -23.00
N PRO A 376 0.26 4.33 -22.71
CA PRO A 376 0.53 5.30 -21.64
C PRO A 376 -0.04 6.68 -22.00
N ILE A 377 -0.62 7.34 -21.01
CA ILE A 377 -1.13 8.72 -21.12
C ILE A 377 -0.16 9.76 -20.55
N VAL A 378 0.90 9.28 -19.87
CA VAL A 378 1.99 10.11 -19.33
C VAL A 378 3.34 9.57 -19.80
N GLN A 379 4.38 10.39 -19.67
CA GLN A 379 5.78 10.01 -19.67
C GLN A 379 6.34 10.31 -18.29
N ALA A 380 6.91 9.32 -17.62
CA ALA A 380 7.50 9.48 -16.30
C ALA A 380 8.99 9.80 -16.37
N LYS A 381 9.44 10.70 -15.49
CA LYS A 381 10.85 11.04 -15.32
C LYS A 381 11.21 11.00 -13.83
N SER A 382 12.27 10.31 -13.48
CA SER A 382 12.86 10.41 -12.13
C SER A 382 13.58 11.75 -12.00
N VAL A 383 13.29 12.47 -10.92
CA VAL A 383 13.90 13.77 -10.60
C VAL A 383 14.66 13.62 -9.30
N ILE A 384 15.90 14.06 -9.28
CA ILE A 384 16.79 14.02 -8.11
C ILE A 384 17.22 15.43 -7.79
N TRP A 385 17.13 15.83 -6.54
CA TRP A 385 17.60 17.14 -6.09
C TRP A 385 18.24 17.06 -4.70
N THR A 386 18.99 18.08 -4.34
CA THR A 386 19.63 18.18 -3.03
C THR A 386 19.11 19.39 -2.29
N ASN A 387 18.76 19.22 -1.03
CA ASN A 387 18.36 20.30 -0.14
C ASN A 387 18.90 20.08 1.27
N GLN A 388 19.58 21.07 1.86
CA GLN A 388 20.11 21.03 3.23
C GLN A 388 20.93 19.77 3.53
N GLY A 389 21.75 19.31 2.57
CA GLY A 389 22.62 18.14 2.73
C GLY A 389 21.96 16.78 2.50
N PHE A 390 20.64 16.73 2.27
CA PHE A 390 19.92 15.51 1.88
C PHE A 390 19.71 15.47 0.37
N THR A 391 19.82 14.26 -0.20
CA THR A 391 19.42 13.99 -1.58
C THR A 391 18.03 13.38 -1.55
N ALA A 392 17.07 14.00 -2.21
CA ALA A 392 15.70 13.52 -2.37
C ALA A 392 15.46 13.07 -3.82
N GLN A 393 14.47 12.24 -4.01
CA GLN A 393 14.02 11.74 -5.31
C GLN A 393 12.49 11.95 -5.43
N GLY A 394 12.00 12.10 -6.63
CA GLY A 394 10.58 12.13 -6.93
C GLY A 394 10.32 11.82 -8.40
N TRP A 395 9.05 11.78 -8.76
CA TRP A 395 8.62 11.47 -10.11
C TRP A 395 7.90 12.67 -10.74
N LEU A 396 8.33 13.06 -11.93
CA LEU A 396 7.60 13.99 -12.79
C LEU A 396 6.82 13.19 -13.84
N LEU A 397 5.51 13.31 -13.85
CA LEU A 397 4.63 12.78 -14.89
C LEU A 397 4.31 13.89 -15.88
N VAL A 398 4.80 13.75 -17.10
CA VAL A 398 4.54 14.66 -18.21
C VAL A 398 3.37 14.10 -19.02
N PRO A 399 2.22 14.80 -19.12
CA PRO A 399 1.10 14.32 -19.92
C PRO A 399 1.51 14.22 -21.40
N ARG A 400 1.05 13.18 -22.11
CA ARG A 400 1.37 12.96 -23.52
C ARG A 400 0.80 14.05 -24.44
N ASN A 401 -0.25 14.71 -24.01
CA ASN A 401 -0.89 15.86 -24.66
C ASN A 401 -0.49 17.18 -23.99
N ALA A 402 0.68 17.24 -23.33
CA ALA A 402 1.16 18.47 -22.71
C ALA A 402 1.13 19.64 -23.70
N PRO A 403 0.71 20.83 -23.24
CA PRO A 403 0.72 22.01 -24.09
C PRO A 403 2.16 22.36 -24.50
N ALA A 404 2.31 22.94 -25.69
CA ALA A 404 3.63 23.44 -26.16
C ALA A 404 4.15 24.64 -25.34
N SER A 405 3.27 25.34 -24.60
CA SER A 405 3.58 26.41 -23.67
C SER A 405 3.63 25.89 -22.24
N GLU A 406 4.06 26.71 -21.30
CA GLU A 406 4.04 26.40 -19.87
C GLU A 406 2.63 25.97 -19.41
N GLY A 407 2.58 24.87 -18.65
CA GLY A 407 1.36 24.22 -18.17
C GLY A 407 1.24 24.18 -16.65
N PRO A 408 0.03 24.03 -16.11
CA PRO A 408 -0.19 23.87 -14.68
C PRO A 408 0.41 22.56 -14.15
N MET A 409 0.86 22.56 -12.89
CA MET A 409 1.38 21.35 -12.24
C MET A 409 0.68 21.08 -10.91
N ILE A 410 0.38 19.82 -10.67
CA ILE A 410 -0.12 19.33 -9.38
C ILE A 410 1.02 18.60 -8.66
N VAL A 411 1.33 19.07 -7.46
CA VAL A 411 2.24 18.36 -6.54
C VAL A 411 1.43 17.40 -5.70
N ASN A 412 1.77 16.11 -5.75
CA ASN A 412 1.07 15.06 -5.01
C ASN A 412 1.97 14.50 -3.92
N VAL A 413 1.69 14.87 -2.67
CA VAL A 413 2.44 14.40 -1.50
C VAL A 413 1.82 13.11 -0.98
N HIS A 414 2.65 12.06 -0.84
CA HIS A 414 2.19 10.76 -0.32
C HIS A 414 1.88 10.80 1.18
N GLY A 415 1.13 9.81 1.66
CA GLY A 415 0.87 9.54 3.06
C GLY A 415 2.07 8.91 3.77
N GLY A 416 1.89 8.54 5.01
CA GLY A 416 2.93 7.96 5.86
C GLY A 416 3.16 8.81 7.12
N PRO A 417 4.32 9.46 7.32
CA PRO A 417 5.35 9.93 6.36
C PRO A 417 6.31 8.87 5.83
N SER A 418 6.57 7.82 6.58
CA SER A 418 7.49 6.74 6.21
C SER A 418 6.84 5.83 5.16
N ALA A 419 6.89 6.23 3.91
CA ALA A 419 6.42 5.58 2.70
C ALA A 419 7.19 6.11 1.48
N ALA A 420 6.77 5.79 0.26
CA ALA A 420 7.30 6.41 -0.95
C ALA A 420 6.26 6.41 -2.08
N SER A 421 6.29 7.45 -2.91
CA SER A 421 5.64 7.43 -4.22
C SER A 421 6.42 6.50 -5.14
N THR A 422 5.87 5.33 -5.45
CA THR A 422 6.43 4.35 -6.38
C THR A 422 5.62 4.29 -7.66
N PRO A 423 6.20 3.84 -8.79
CA PRO A 423 5.52 3.79 -10.07
C PRO A 423 4.27 2.91 -10.04
N THR A 424 3.13 3.45 -10.47
CA THR A 424 1.86 2.73 -10.62
C THR A 424 1.20 3.17 -11.91
N PHE A 425 0.65 2.25 -12.71
CA PHE A 425 0.07 2.54 -14.00
C PHE A 425 -1.02 3.63 -13.90
N VAL A 426 -0.87 4.66 -14.72
CA VAL A 426 -1.77 5.81 -14.70
C VAL A 426 -2.97 5.54 -15.58
N TRP A 427 -4.04 5.06 -14.96
CA TRP A 427 -5.33 4.85 -15.60
C TRP A 427 -6.42 5.24 -14.60
N GLU A 428 -7.63 5.40 -15.00
CA GLU A 428 -8.84 5.65 -14.23
C GLU A 428 -8.64 6.15 -12.76
N SER A 429 -8.25 7.40 -12.65
CA SER A 429 -8.00 8.09 -11.37
C SER A 429 -8.04 9.59 -11.61
N TRP A 430 -8.16 10.39 -10.57
CA TRP A 430 -7.98 11.85 -10.69
C TRP A 430 -6.64 12.20 -11.35
N ARG A 431 -5.60 11.38 -11.14
CA ARG A 431 -4.28 11.54 -11.77
C ARG A 431 -4.36 11.36 -13.28
N ALA A 432 -5.11 10.37 -13.75
CA ALA A 432 -5.34 10.15 -15.18
C ALA A 432 -6.16 11.29 -15.80
N ASP A 433 -7.21 11.75 -15.12
CA ASP A 433 -8.05 12.85 -15.60
C ASP A 433 -7.26 14.16 -15.73
N LEU A 434 -6.45 14.50 -14.73
CA LEU A 434 -5.56 15.66 -14.77
C LEU A 434 -4.50 15.54 -15.87
N ALA A 435 -3.91 14.34 -16.07
CA ALA A 435 -2.99 14.11 -17.18
C ALA A 435 -3.68 14.33 -18.53
N ASN A 436 -4.91 13.80 -18.72
CA ASN A 436 -5.70 14.02 -19.92
C ASN A 436 -6.09 15.49 -20.13
N ALA A 437 -6.25 16.25 -19.05
CA ALA A 437 -6.48 17.70 -19.08
C ALA A 437 -5.19 18.53 -19.30
N GLY A 438 -4.03 17.88 -19.43
CA GLY A 438 -2.74 18.55 -19.73
C GLY A 438 -1.96 19.01 -18.49
N TYR A 439 -2.32 18.59 -17.28
CA TYR A 439 -1.60 18.92 -16.06
C TYR A 439 -0.33 18.06 -15.91
N TYR A 440 0.81 18.72 -15.67
CA TYR A 440 2.01 18.07 -15.12
C TYR A 440 1.72 17.59 -13.71
N GLN A 441 2.38 16.52 -13.27
CA GLN A 441 2.23 16.03 -11.90
C GLN A 441 3.60 15.72 -11.32
N PHE A 442 3.90 16.24 -10.12
CA PHE A 442 5.12 15.97 -9.41
C PHE A 442 4.82 15.20 -8.13
N LEU A 443 5.45 14.05 -7.96
CA LEU A 443 5.30 13.13 -6.84
C LEU A 443 6.62 13.10 -6.06
N PRO A 444 6.89 14.03 -5.14
CA PRO A 444 8.13 14.07 -4.37
C PRO A 444 8.16 12.96 -3.32
N ASN A 445 9.38 12.46 -3.05
CA ASN A 445 9.75 11.65 -1.88
C ASN A 445 10.68 12.51 -1.00
N PRO A 446 10.14 13.43 -0.15
CA PRO A 446 10.92 14.30 0.72
C PRO A 446 11.56 13.48 1.86
N ARG A 447 12.45 14.12 2.67
CA ARG A 447 12.94 13.49 3.91
C ARG A 447 11.77 12.98 4.76
N GLY A 448 11.95 11.82 5.40
CA GLY A 448 10.88 11.03 5.99
C GLY A 448 10.46 9.85 5.11
N SER A 449 10.65 9.95 3.77
CA SER A 449 10.30 8.89 2.82
C SER A 449 11.31 7.73 2.82
N TYR A 450 10.90 6.62 2.21
CA TYR A 450 11.75 5.45 1.94
C TYR A 450 12.61 5.63 0.68
N GLY A 451 13.63 4.76 0.55
CA GLY A 451 14.48 4.67 -0.64
C GLY A 451 15.86 5.32 -0.52
N GLN A 452 16.13 6.08 0.55
CA GLN A 452 17.41 6.78 0.77
C GLN A 452 18.15 6.33 2.05
N GLY A 453 17.64 5.27 2.71
CA GLY A 453 18.16 4.72 3.95
C GLY A 453 17.54 5.32 5.21
N GLU A 454 17.76 4.64 6.33
CA GLU A 454 17.10 4.93 7.61
C GLU A 454 17.37 6.35 8.14
N ALA A 455 18.56 6.91 7.89
CA ALA A 455 18.88 8.27 8.28
C ALA A 455 17.99 9.33 7.57
N PHE A 456 17.65 9.10 6.32
CA PHE A 456 16.73 9.96 5.56
C PHE A 456 15.29 9.78 6.04
N THR A 457 14.86 8.54 6.30
CA THR A 457 13.53 8.23 6.83
C THR A 457 13.30 8.89 8.18
N ARG A 458 14.33 8.95 9.05
CA ARG A 458 14.25 9.59 10.37
C ARG A 458 14.43 11.11 10.37
N ALA A 459 14.76 11.71 9.23
CA ALA A 459 15.17 13.12 9.18
C ALA A 459 14.02 14.13 9.37
N ASN A 460 12.77 13.66 9.42
CA ASN A 460 11.59 14.49 9.76
C ASN A 460 11.04 14.23 11.17
N MET A 461 11.70 13.42 11.99
CA MET A 461 11.28 13.21 13.39
C MET A 461 11.24 14.56 14.12
N ARG A 462 10.14 14.84 14.82
CA ARG A 462 9.87 16.11 15.55
C ARG A 462 9.91 17.37 14.64
N ASP A 463 9.91 17.22 13.29
CA ASP A 463 10.01 18.32 12.32
C ASP A 463 9.02 18.14 11.14
N PHE A 464 7.82 17.60 11.41
CA PHE A 464 6.80 17.46 10.39
C PHE A 464 6.39 18.82 9.80
N GLY A 465 6.41 18.93 8.47
CA GLY A 465 6.15 20.19 7.76
C GLY A 465 7.33 21.16 7.79
N GLY A 466 8.50 20.78 8.32
CA GLY A 466 9.71 21.57 8.34
C GLY A 466 10.64 21.25 7.18
N GLY A 467 11.55 20.29 7.40
CA GLY A 467 12.52 19.86 6.39
C GLY A 467 11.88 19.24 5.15
N ASP A 468 10.86 18.45 5.34
CA ASP A 468 10.10 17.80 4.27
C ASP A 468 9.35 18.79 3.36
N LEU A 469 8.74 19.85 3.90
CA LEU A 469 8.16 20.92 3.08
C LEU A 469 9.24 21.66 2.27
N ARG A 470 10.39 21.94 2.89
CA ARG A 470 11.52 22.55 2.17
C ARG A 470 12.04 21.67 1.04
N ASP A 471 12.05 20.34 1.23
CA ASP A 471 12.41 19.39 0.17
C ASP A 471 11.40 19.42 -0.98
N ILE A 472 10.10 19.46 -0.67
CA ILE A 472 9.03 19.57 -1.67
C ILE A 472 9.20 20.85 -2.51
N LEU A 473 9.40 21.99 -1.87
CA LEU A 473 9.56 23.28 -2.56
C LEU A 473 10.83 23.28 -3.45
N ALA A 474 11.95 22.78 -2.94
CA ALA A 474 13.18 22.64 -3.72
C ALA A 474 13.03 21.63 -4.89
N GLY A 475 12.19 20.61 -4.71
CA GLY A 475 11.84 19.67 -5.76
C GLY A 475 11.04 20.31 -6.90
N ILE A 476 10.11 21.22 -6.59
CA ILE A 476 9.40 22.03 -7.59
C ILE A 476 10.40 22.84 -8.41
N ASP A 477 11.33 23.56 -7.74
CA ASP A 477 12.37 24.35 -8.41
C ASP A 477 13.27 23.47 -9.32
N ALA A 478 13.46 22.20 -8.97
CA ALA A 478 14.21 21.25 -9.81
C ALA A 478 13.39 20.82 -11.04
N VAL A 479 12.08 20.62 -10.89
CA VAL A 479 11.17 20.29 -11.99
C VAL A 479 11.06 21.43 -13.01
N GLU A 480 10.94 22.66 -12.55
CA GLU A 480 10.84 23.87 -13.41
C GLU A 480 12.06 24.06 -14.33
N LYS A 481 13.21 23.52 -13.94
CA LYS A 481 14.43 23.55 -14.78
C LYS A 481 14.40 22.55 -15.95
N ILE A 482 13.52 21.54 -15.88
CA ILE A 482 13.50 20.41 -16.84
C ILE A 482 12.16 20.24 -17.58
N ALA A 483 11.14 21.01 -17.19
CA ALA A 483 9.80 20.96 -17.77
C ALA A 483 9.20 22.37 -17.80
N PRO A 484 8.38 22.70 -18.83
CA PRO A 484 7.74 23.99 -18.96
C PRO A 484 6.51 24.06 -18.01
N VAL A 485 6.76 24.22 -16.73
CA VAL A 485 5.75 24.37 -15.68
C VAL A 485 5.50 25.84 -15.39
N ASP A 486 4.24 26.22 -15.27
CA ASP A 486 3.82 27.56 -14.89
C ASP A 486 3.69 27.64 -13.36
N ASP A 487 4.67 28.28 -12.70
CA ASP A 487 4.71 28.47 -11.24
C ASP A 487 3.50 29.26 -10.72
N SER A 488 2.86 30.07 -11.56
CA SER A 488 1.63 30.78 -11.19
C SER A 488 0.39 29.90 -11.11
N ARG A 489 0.48 28.64 -11.56
CA ARG A 489 -0.61 27.65 -11.62
C ARG A 489 -0.23 26.32 -10.97
N LEU A 490 0.32 26.37 -9.75
CA LEU A 490 0.63 25.18 -8.96
C LEU A 490 -0.55 24.78 -8.08
N GLY A 491 -0.91 23.50 -8.11
CA GLY A 491 -1.84 22.84 -7.20
C GLY A 491 -1.13 21.87 -6.28
N LEU A 492 -1.74 21.59 -5.12
CA LEU A 492 -1.22 20.65 -4.14
C LEU A 492 -2.32 19.65 -3.77
N ILE A 493 -1.98 18.37 -3.74
CA ILE A 493 -2.89 17.31 -3.28
C ILE A 493 -2.12 16.33 -2.40
N GLY A 494 -2.78 15.80 -1.38
CA GLY A 494 -2.28 14.70 -0.58
C GLY A 494 -3.36 14.07 0.26
N HIS A 495 -3.10 12.85 0.71
CA HIS A 495 -3.98 12.07 1.58
C HIS A 495 -3.20 11.67 2.83
N SER A 496 -3.87 11.55 4.00
CA SER A 496 -3.25 11.17 5.26
C SER A 496 -2.15 12.18 5.67
N TYR A 497 -0.92 11.76 5.88
CA TYR A 497 0.20 12.68 6.08
C TYR A 497 0.35 13.68 4.91
N GLY A 498 0.09 13.25 3.66
CA GLY A 498 0.02 14.18 2.53
C GLY A 498 -1.12 15.19 2.65
N GLY A 499 -2.25 14.79 3.26
CA GLY A 499 -3.35 15.69 3.63
C GLY A 499 -2.94 16.70 4.70
N PHE A 500 -2.19 16.26 5.73
CA PHE A 500 -1.55 17.16 6.69
C PHE A 500 -0.62 18.16 5.96
N MET A 501 0.27 17.67 5.11
CA MET A 501 1.18 18.52 4.32
C MET A 501 0.40 19.53 3.47
N SER A 502 -0.75 19.14 2.92
CA SER A 502 -1.63 20.04 2.15
C SER A 502 -2.22 21.14 3.03
N MET A 503 -2.73 20.79 4.21
CA MET A 503 -3.27 21.77 5.19
C MET A 503 -2.17 22.66 5.78
N TRP A 504 -1.03 22.08 6.13
CA TRP A 504 0.13 22.79 6.67
C TRP A 504 0.70 23.79 5.67
N THR A 505 0.94 23.35 4.44
CA THR A 505 1.54 24.18 3.38
C THR A 505 0.71 25.43 3.08
N ASN A 506 -0.63 25.35 3.16
CA ASN A 506 -1.51 26.52 3.01
C ASN A 506 -1.19 27.63 4.01
N THR A 507 -0.65 27.28 5.18
CA THR A 507 -0.31 28.24 6.23
C THR A 507 1.15 28.71 6.20
N GLN A 508 1.98 28.11 5.33
CA GLN A 508 3.43 28.33 5.29
C GLN A 508 3.91 29.04 4.01
N THR A 509 3.17 28.95 2.90
CA THR A 509 3.56 29.54 1.61
C THR A 509 2.35 29.84 0.75
N ASN A 510 2.47 30.88 -0.12
CA ASN A 510 1.44 31.27 -1.09
C ASN A 510 1.73 30.74 -2.52
N ARG A 511 2.67 29.81 -2.66
CA ARG A 511 3.09 29.28 -3.97
C ARG A 511 1.96 28.53 -4.66
N PHE A 512 1.13 27.79 -3.91
CA PHE A 512 0.01 27.03 -4.45
C PHE A 512 -1.26 27.88 -4.58
N LYS A 513 -2.04 27.63 -5.64
CA LYS A 513 -3.28 28.39 -5.96
C LYS A 513 -4.56 27.56 -5.73
N ALA A 514 -4.43 26.25 -5.59
CA ALA A 514 -5.50 25.33 -5.22
C ALA A 514 -4.95 24.16 -4.40
N ILE A 515 -5.71 23.70 -3.42
CA ILE A 515 -5.33 22.60 -2.55
C ILE A 515 -6.47 21.57 -2.47
N VAL A 516 -6.10 20.28 -2.44
CA VAL A 516 -6.98 19.16 -2.11
C VAL A 516 -6.36 18.40 -0.95
N ALA A 517 -7.07 18.29 0.17
CA ALA A 517 -6.60 17.62 1.38
C ALA A 517 -7.52 16.45 1.73
N GLY A 518 -7.06 15.23 1.49
CA GLY A 518 -7.78 14.01 1.85
C GLY A 518 -7.36 13.52 3.24
N ALA A 519 -8.31 13.30 4.14
CA ALA A 519 -8.07 12.73 5.48
C ALA A 519 -6.83 13.32 6.18
N GLY A 520 -6.70 14.67 6.13
CA GLY A 520 -5.53 15.39 6.66
C GLY A 520 -5.67 15.76 8.13
N LEU A 521 -4.54 15.94 8.80
CA LEU A 521 -4.46 16.37 10.19
C LEU A 521 -4.27 17.88 10.25
N SER A 522 -5.11 18.58 11.00
CA SER A 522 -5.04 20.04 11.17
C SER A 522 -4.41 20.46 12.49
N ASN A 523 -4.57 19.64 13.54
CA ASN A 523 -4.21 19.94 14.90
C ASN A 523 -3.72 18.67 15.62
N TRP A 524 -2.42 18.52 15.75
CA TRP A 524 -1.78 17.36 16.37
C TRP A 524 -2.18 17.15 17.85
N ILE A 525 -2.59 18.22 18.57
CA ILE A 525 -3.06 18.12 19.97
C ILE A 525 -4.41 17.37 20.01
N SER A 526 -5.43 17.87 19.28
CA SER A 526 -6.75 17.24 19.25
C SER A 526 -6.72 15.88 18.54
N TYR A 527 -5.87 15.73 17.53
CA TYR A 527 -5.66 14.48 16.82
C TYR A 527 -5.20 13.36 17.76
N TYR A 528 -4.22 13.64 18.66
CA TYR A 528 -3.71 12.66 19.60
C TYR A 528 -4.81 12.01 20.44
N GLY A 529 -5.77 12.81 20.91
CA GLY A 529 -6.85 12.35 21.79
C GLY A 529 -8.09 11.80 21.06
N THR A 530 -8.13 11.84 19.72
CA THR A 530 -9.33 11.46 18.94
C THR A 530 -9.11 10.37 17.91
N ASN A 531 -7.87 9.98 17.61
CA ASN A 531 -7.56 8.88 16.69
C ASN A 531 -7.52 7.53 17.43
N GLY A 532 -7.60 6.44 16.67
CA GLY A 532 -7.54 5.06 17.17
C GLY A 532 -6.15 4.42 17.10
N ILE A 533 -5.09 5.20 16.80
CA ILE A 533 -3.73 4.70 16.55
C ILE A 533 -2.65 5.59 17.18
N ASP A 534 -2.91 6.18 18.34
CA ASP A 534 -2.04 7.18 18.98
C ASP A 534 -0.60 6.71 19.24
N GLN A 535 -0.37 5.39 19.35
CA GLN A 535 0.96 4.81 19.56
C GLN A 535 1.96 5.14 18.42
N TRP A 536 1.48 5.36 17.18
CA TRP A 536 2.37 5.65 16.06
C TRP A 536 3.16 6.96 16.24
N MET A 537 2.62 7.90 17.00
CA MET A 537 3.25 9.20 17.20
C MET A 537 4.48 9.13 18.11
N ILE A 538 4.55 8.13 18.99
CA ILE A 538 5.64 8.01 19.96
C ILE A 538 7.00 7.79 19.30
N PRO A 539 7.18 6.87 18.32
CA PRO A 539 8.44 6.71 17.59
C PRO A 539 8.90 7.97 16.86
N PHE A 540 7.97 8.81 16.40
CA PHE A 540 8.28 10.04 15.67
C PHE A 540 8.50 11.25 16.57
N LEU A 541 7.75 11.40 17.66
CA LEU A 541 7.75 12.60 18.51
C LEU A 541 8.44 12.39 19.86
N GLY A 542 8.66 11.14 20.26
CA GLY A 542 9.43 10.75 21.44
C GLY A 542 8.65 10.66 22.72
N LYS A 543 7.55 11.39 22.86
CA LYS A 543 6.68 11.46 24.07
C LYS A 543 5.23 11.66 23.65
N THR A 544 4.32 11.33 24.58
CA THR A 544 2.90 11.64 24.44
C THR A 544 2.64 13.14 24.43
N VAL A 545 1.50 13.56 23.89
CA VAL A 545 1.06 14.97 23.93
C VAL A 545 0.89 15.48 25.37
N TYR A 546 0.57 14.59 26.30
CA TYR A 546 0.38 14.93 27.71
C TYR A 546 1.71 15.20 28.44
N GLU A 547 2.81 14.58 27.98
CA GLU A 547 4.16 14.77 28.54
C GLU A 547 4.92 15.92 27.87
N ASP A 548 4.75 16.14 26.54
CA ASP A 548 5.44 17.17 25.77
C ASP A 548 4.54 17.72 24.65
N PRO A 549 3.58 18.62 24.95
CA PRO A 549 2.66 19.16 23.95
C PRO A 549 3.31 20.14 22.95
N ALA A 550 4.49 20.65 23.25
CA ALA A 550 5.10 21.74 22.48
C ALA A 550 5.38 21.37 21.00
N PRO A 551 6.01 20.22 20.64
CA PRO A 551 6.20 19.84 19.25
C PRO A 551 4.87 19.60 18.53
N TYR A 552 3.88 19.00 19.17
CA TYR A 552 2.54 18.78 18.60
C TYR A 552 1.89 20.12 18.18
N TRP A 553 1.90 21.10 19.08
CA TRP A 553 1.37 22.43 18.77
C TRP A 553 2.16 23.14 17.69
N ALA A 554 3.50 23.05 17.73
CA ALA A 554 4.37 23.71 16.76
C ALA A 554 4.09 23.28 15.31
N MET A 555 3.73 22.03 15.09
CA MET A 555 3.46 21.42 13.77
C MET A 555 1.96 21.48 13.38
N SER A 556 1.08 22.05 14.21
CA SER A 556 -0.36 22.12 13.91
C SER A 556 -0.69 23.27 12.96
N ALA A 557 -1.34 22.99 11.82
CA ALA A 557 -1.76 23.98 10.83
C ALA A 557 -2.72 25.02 11.45
N ILE A 558 -3.56 24.62 12.37
CA ILE A 558 -4.48 25.51 13.11
C ILE A 558 -3.74 26.64 13.83
N ARG A 559 -2.54 26.41 14.34
CA ARG A 559 -1.72 27.41 15.01
C ARG A 559 -1.44 28.64 14.13
N THR A 560 -1.25 28.42 12.85
CA THR A 560 -0.88 29.46 11.88
C THR A 560 -1.98 29.72 10.84
N ILE A 561 -3.20 29.33 11.12
CA ILE A 561 -4.35 29.34 10.18
C ILE A 561 -4.63 30.72 9.59
N LYS A 562 -4.33 31.81 10.34
CA LYS A 562 -4.47 33.20 9.85
C LYS A 562 -3.63 33.51 8.61
N ASN A 563 -2.64 32.66 8.30
CA ASN A 563 -1.80 32.80 7.10
C ASN A 563 -2.35 31.99 5.91
N ALA A 564 -3.44 31.21 6.08
CA ALA A 564 -4.02 30.45 5.00
C ALA A 564 -4.79 31.35 4.04
N HIS A 565 -4.52 31.22 2.74
CA HIS A 565 -5.16 32.00 1.68
C HIS A 565 -5.63 31.17 0.49
N THR A 566 -5.11 29.94 0.35
CA THR A 566 -5.34 29.10 -0.82
C THR A 566 -6.67 28.35 -0.70
N PRO A 567 -7.56 28.44 -1.70
CA PRO A 567 -8.78 27.65 -1.77
C PRO A 567 -8.54 26.17 -1.56
N THR A 568 -9.32 25.51 -0.68
CA THR A 568 -9.07 24.14 -0.26
C THR A 568 -10.32 23.25 -0.35
N PHE A 569 -10.25 22.16 -1.11
CA PHE A 569 -11.20 21.05 -1.06
C PHE A 569 -10.70 19.99 -0.08
N ILE A 570 -11.59 19.53 0.81
CA ILE A 570 -11.28 18.58 1.89
C ILE A 570 -12.23 17.39 1.75
N TYR A 571 -11.71 16.17 1.90
CA TYR A 571 -12.55 14.98 1.98
C TYR A 571 -12.02 14.00 3.03
N VAL A 572 -12.94 13.21 3.63
CA VAL A 572 -12.61 12.23 4.66
C VAL A 572 -13.70 11.17 4.76
N GLY A 573 -13.36 9.96 5.22
CA GLY A 573 -14.33 8.92 5.54
C GLY A 573 -15.01 9.17 6.90
N GLU A 574 -16.32 8.91 7.00
CA GLU A 574 -17.10 9.07 8.24
C GLU A 574 -16.52 8.24 9.40
N ARG A 575 -15.99 7.06 9.09
CA ARG A 575 -15.52 6.06 10.06
C ARG A 575 -14.00 5.90 10.05
N ASP A 576 -13.31 6.95 9.64
CA ASP A 576 -11.84 7.00 9.67
C ASP A 576 -11.36 7.08 11.12
N ILE A 577 -10.65 6.03 11.58
CA ILE A 577 -10.06 5.96 12.91
C ILE A 577 -8.58 6.37 12.92
N GLU A 578 -7.92 6.36 11.76
CA GLU A 578 -6.55 6.86 11.65
C GLU A 578 -6.51 8.39 11.69
N VAL A 579 -7.32 9.04 10.83
CA VAL A 579 -7.47 10.49 10.82
C VAL A 579 -8.94 10.85 10.92
N PRO A 580 -9.46 10.97 12.15
CA PRO A 580 -10.89 11.19 12.38
C PRO A 580 -11.43 12.41 11.63
N PRO A 581 -12.71 12.37 11.17
CA PRO A 581 -13.32 13.47 10.44
C PRO A 581 -13.31 14.80 11.19
N THR A 582 -13.17 14.77 12.52
CA THR A 582 -13.02 15.96 13.37
C THR A 582 -11.84 16.83 12.94
N GLN A 583 -10.75 16.27 12.44
CA GLN A 583 -9.59 17.02 11.96
C GLN A 583 -9.91 17.83 10.70
N SER A 584 -10.67 17.24 9.77
CA SER A 584 -11.16 17.90 8.57
C SER A 584 -12.20 18.97 8.88
N ILE A 585 -13.10 18.71 9.83
CA ILE A 585 -14.13 19.66 10.29
C ILE A 585 -13.47 20.88 10.96
N GLU A 586 -12.50 20.66 11.86
CA GLU A 586 -11.77 21.73 12.55
C GLU A 586 -11.08 22.65 11.54
N TYR A 587 -10.37 22.08 10.55
CA TYR A 587 -9.70 22.85 9.52
C TYR A 587 -10.65 23.61 8.61
N TRP A 588 -11.75 22.99 8.19
CA TRP A 588 -12.78 23.63 7.37
C TRP A 588 -13.42 24.82 8.07
N HIS A 589 -13.80 24.69 9.35
CA HIS A 589 -14.32 25.81 10.14
C HIS A 589 -13.31 26.96 10.24
N ALA A 590 -12.05 26.65 10.45
CA ALA A 590 -11.00 27.65 10.55
C ALA A 590 -10.77 28.41 9.21
N LEU A 591 -10.75 27.70 8.08
CA LEU A 591 -10.70 28.35 6.74
C LEU A 591 -11.90 29.25 6.50
N LYS A 592 -13.11 28.81 6.86
CA LYS A 592 -14.34 29.65 6.75
C LYS A 592 -14.23 30.91 7.61
N ALA A 593 -13.73 30.81 8.83
CA ALA A 593 -13.51 31.97 9.71
C ALA A 593 -12.46 32.96 9.15
N MET A 594 -11.51 32.46 8.36
CA MET A 594 -10.51 33.30 7.66
C MET A 594 -11.00 33.79 6.30
N ASN A 595 -12.25 33.52 5.91
CA ASN A 595 -12.84 33.84 4.60
C ASN A 595 -12.08 33.21 3.42
N VAL A 596 -11.42 32.04 3.63
CA VAL A 596 -10.78 31.28 2.57
C VAL A 596 -11.84 30.34 1.94
N PRO A 597 -11.98 30.29 0.59
CA PRO A 597 -12.89 29.35 -0.06
C PRO A 597 -12.56 27.91 0.33
N ALA A 598 -13.53 27.20 0.89
CA ALA A 598 -13.33 25.83 1.35
C ALA A 598 -14.59 24.98 1.15
N SER A 599 -14.39 23.76 0.70
CA SER A 599 -15.41 22.70 0.59
C SER A 599 -14.99 21.49 1.41
N LEU A 600 -15.95 20.86 2.12
CA LEU A 600 -15.71 19.63 2.88
C LEU A 600 -16.75 18.58 2.46
N VAL A 601 -16.29 17.37 2.18
CA VAL A 601 -17.13 16.19 1.93
C VAL A 601 -16.75 15.07 2.90
N ILE A 602 -17.73 14.53 3.61
CA ILE A 602 -17.58 13.36 4.50
C ILE A 602 -18.31 12.20 3.85
N TYR A 603 -17.60 11.12 3.53
CA TYR A 603 -18.17 9.96 2.85
C TYR A 603 -18.68 8.94 3.86
N PRO A 604 -19.99 8.57 3.80
CA PRO A 604 -20.60 7.67 4.77
C PRO A 604 -19.98 6.27 4.69
N ASP A 605 -19.85 5.60 5.84
CA ASP A 605 -19.35 4.24 6.02
C ASP A 605 -17.93 3.98 5.51
N GLU A 606 -17.19 5.02 5.08
CA GLU A 606 -15.80 4.90 4.67
C GLU A 606 -14.83 5.08 5.83
N GLY A 607 -13.70 4.33 5.75
CA GLY A 607 -12.56 4.48 6.64
C GLY A 607 -11.51 5.44 6.09
N HIS A 608 -10.25 5.26 6.54
CA HIS A 608 -9.11 6.02 6.03
C HIS A 608 -8.88 5.78 4.53
N SER A 609 -9.01 4.53 4.09
CA SER A 609 -9.08 4.18 2.67
C SER A 609 -10.52 4.25 2.17
N ILE A 610 -10.81 5.16 1.23
CA ILE A 610 -12.10 5.22 0.53
C ILE A 610 -12.18 4.06 -0.45
N ARG A 611 -13.25 3.26 -0.39
CA ARG A 611 -13.35 1.98 -1.11
C ARG A 611 -14.59 1.80 -1.95
N ALA A 612 -15.67 2.53 -1.69
CA ALA A 612 -16.86 2.47 -2.51
C ALA A 612 -16.59 3.12 -3.87
N PRO A 613 -16.86 2.45 -5.00
CA PRO A 613 -16.58 2.97 -6.33
C PRO A 613 -17.24 4.32 -6.60
N GLU A 614 -18.47 4.50 -6.14
CA GLU A 614 -19.23 5.76 -6.26
C GLU A 614 -18.54 6.92 -5.51
N HIS A 615 -18.01 6.66 -4.32
CA HIS A 615 -17.28 7.66 -3.54
C HIS A 615 -15.94 8.02 -4.19
N MET A 616 -15.19 7.02 -4.67
CA MET A 616 -13.96 7.25 -5.41
C MET A 616 -14.19 8.07 -6.67
N LEU A 617 -15.28 7.80 -7.40
CA LEU A 617 -15.63 8.54 -8.60
C LEU A 617 -16.05 9.99 -8.27
N ASP A 618 -16.76 10.22 -7.17
CA ASP A 618 -17.13 11.58 -6.73
C ASP A 618 -15.89 12.39 -6.31
N ILE A 619 -14.98 11.79 -5.51
CA ILE A 619 -13.71 12.43 -5.15
C ILE A 619 -12.92 12.82 -6.40
N ARG A 620 -12.81 11.91 -7.36
CA ARG A 620 -12.11 12.11 -8.62
C ARG A 620 -12.68 13.31 -9.38
N LYS A 621 -14.01 13.36 -9.57
CA LYS A 621 -14.68 14.46 -10.26
C LYS A 621 -14.52 15.80 -9.55
N ARG A 622 -14.68 15.82 -8.21
CA ARG A 622 -14.52 17.04 -7.41
C ARG A 622 -13.08 17.55 -7.43
N THR A 623 -12.11 16.65 -7.34
CA THR A 623 -10.66 16.98 -7.39
C THR A 623 -10.32 17.69 -8.71
N VAL A 624 -10.73 17.11 -9.83
CA VAL A 624 -10.47 17.68 -11.17
C VAL A 624 -11.19 19.04 -11.31
N ALA A 625 -12.46 19.10 -10.96
CA ALA A 625 -13.23 20.35 -11.04
C ALA A 625 -12.64 21.45 -10.16
N TRP A 626 -12.10 21.10 -8.97
CA TRP A 626 -11.43 22.06 -8.09
C TRP A 626 -10.19 22.66 -8.71
N PHE A 627 -9.31 21.82 -9.27
CA PHE A 627 -8.10 22.28 -9.93
C PHE A 627 -8.41 23.06 -11.22
N ASP A 628 -9.35 22.59 -12.05
CA ASP A 628 -9.75 23.29 -13.26
C ASP A 628 -10.30 24.70 -12.95
N HIS A 629 -11.05 24.85 -11.87
CA HIS A 629 -11.60 26.12 -11.47
C HIS A 629 -10.51 27.15 -11.06
N TYR A 630 -9.53 26.71 -10.28
CA TYR A 630 -8.53 27.63 -9.71
C TYR A 630 -7.23 27.71 -10.52
N LEU A 631 -6.90 26.71 -11.33
CA LEU A 631 -5.64 26.63 -12.10
C LEU A 631 -5.89 26.64 -13.62
N GLY A 632 -7.09 26.33 -14.07
CA GLY A 632 -7.45 26.33 -15.48
C GLY A 632 -7.50 27.73 -16.08
N ARG A 633 -7.48 27.81 -17.40
CA ARG A 633 -7.75 29.06 -18.14
C ARG A 633 -9.26 29.30 -18.28
N SER A 634 -10.06 28.98 -17.31
CA SER A 634 -11.47 28.72 -17.47
C SER A 634 -12.35 29.97 -17.51
N GLU A 635 -13.31 29.93 -18.43
CA GLU A 635 -14.52 30.76 -18.45
C GLU A 635 -15.74 30.06 -17.78
N THR A 636 -15.60 28.90 -17.15
CA THR A 636 -16.73 28.16 -16.55
C THR A 636 -16.76 28.29 -15.03
N LYS A 637 -17.77 28.98 -14.50
CA LYS A 637 -18.09 28.95 -13.06
C LYS A 637 -18.51 27.54 -12.65
N PRO A 638 -17.99 27.00 -11.52
CA PRO A 638 -18.54 25.74 -10.97
C PRO A 638 -20.00 25.98 -10.53
N ALA A 639 -20.82 24.94 -10.66
CA ALA A 639 -22.12 24.91 -10.01
C ALA A 639 -21.94 24.93 -8.48
N PRO A 640 -22.83 25.60 -7.75
CA PRO A 640 -22.76 25.77 -6.30
C PRO A 640 -22.82 24.44 -5.54
#